data_825136af8817ad8cf063c495c883346e
#
_entry.id   825136af8817ad8cf063c495c883346e
#
_cell.length_a   1.000
_cell.length_b   1.000
_cell.length_c   1.000
_cell.angle_alpha   90.00
_cell.angle_beta   90.00
_cell.angle_gamma   90.00
#
_symmetry.space_group_name_H-M   'P 1'
#
loop_
_entity.id
_entity.type
_entity.pdbx_description
1 polymer ?
#
loop_
_entity_poly.entity_id
_entity_poly.type
_entity_poly.pdbx_seq_one_letter_code
_entity_poly.pdbx_strand_id
1 'polypeptide(L)'
;MRVTSTSYYNNIYGENNKINQQLFDVNKQISSTQKIQYAHEDPGVFIDTLRLDNEITTLSQIKDSAQNAYKVSTQTDTTIGSIVKTIESMKVKLINAANSSNSDVSTQAIAKELRGLKNNLLTLANTSIGGEYLFSGTATSQMPIGADGTYQGNNKDLTAFLGSGVKQKYNISGTQLFLGDESKINRTITTNVPQLSLSEQFPDIMKDSSLTRDTGKPTYISTSSTIRDLMGDTDTDTTNDATRLSHFYIQGTKTDGTTFKQQISLNTTDTVDDLLQNIASLYGTNQVNVSINAHGQIEIQDKQSGSSKLDFHMIGAIDFNSAGIDAADVPANIDLLQAGTSNFEDVIASPIVNSLYVKEFTKSGLAPSAITNTIDGIEYDRTKFENVGAKLLSNVSQIDKRTNAYATPSSKLIDVGSFNATTKLSLEGTQIDGTTAYNINIDFTTNPVEVNGVVLQDGFGNNTSPANMTYQQLMDVINLSITGTDPLTTIPVPPLNAYNTAIQNANLLGSVSLDYSGKIVFEEKNAPVTQATMSLYDASSSNYSGITGSALTFNANSALTIRDPKTDFFAQIEEMIKSVEEGKIRSDGSDSEDPRNIGIQNAIQMMDDLSDHVSRLQTESGSYSQVLQASSDRSDLLIVNTKMLQSSIIDTDLAEATLQMQQLSLTYQAMLSSISKVSKLSLVNYL
;
A
#
# COMPACT_ATOMS: atom_id res chain seq x y z
N MET A 1 -31.15 -11.52 -99.15
CA MET A 1 -30.18 -12.11 -98.14
C MET A 1 -30.68 -13.53 -97.87
N ARG A 2 -29.90 -14.57 -98.35
CA ARG A 2 -30.22 -15.93 -98.01
C ARG A 2 -29.61 -16.19 -96.58
N VAL A 3 -30.47 -16.16 -95.55
CA VAL A 3 -30.11 -16.74 -94.31
C VAL A 3 -30.01 -18.23 -94.47
N THR A 4 -28.85 -18.79 -94.51
CA THR A 4 -28.63 -20.23 -94.63
C THR A 4 -29.28 -20.94 -93.46
N SER A 5 -30.00 -22.05 -93.75
CA SER A 5 -30.66 -22.87 -92.70
C SER A 5 -29.71 -23.25 -91.53
N THR A 6 -28.45 -23.39 -91.84
CA THR A 6 -27.36 -23.64 -90.88
C THR A 6 -27.13 -22.47 -89.88
N SER A 7 -27.23 -21.21 -90.37
CA SER A 7 -27.08 -20.04 -89.48
C SER A 7 -28.28 -19.91 -88.52
N TYR A 8 -29.48 -20.24 -88.98
CA TYR A 8 -30.70 -20.25 -88.19
C TYR A 8 -30.63 -21.37 -87.09
N TYR A 9 -30.21 -22.56 -87.50
CA TYR A 9 -29.96 -23.67 -86.54
C TYR A 9 -28.93 -23.38 -85.50
N ASN A 10 -27.79 -22.79 -85.83
CA ASN A 10 -26.78 -22.44 -84.99
C ASN A 10 -27.20 -21.35 -83.92
N ASN A 11 -28.02 -20.38 -84.37
CA ASN A 11 -28.62 -19.41 -83.50
C ASN A 11 -29.60 -20.02 -82.50
N ILE A 12 -30.52 -20.86 -82.94
CA ILE A 12 -31.45 -21.55 -82.05
C ILE A 12 -30.75 -22.49 -81.08
N TYR A 13 -29.75 -23.21 -81.56
CA TYR A 13 -28.91 -24.07 -80.68
C TYR A 13 -28.11 -23.28 -79.64
N GLY A 14 -27.59 -22.14 -80.05
CA GLY A 14 -26.92 -21.20 -79.14
C GLY A 14 -27.81 -20.66 -78.04
N GLU A 15 -29.06 -20.22 -78.45
CA GLU A 15 -30.08 -19.76 -77.50
C GLU A 15 -30.57 -20.89 -76.57
N ASN A 16 -30.76 -22.11 -77.08
CA ASN A 16 -31.12 -23.27 -76.24
C ASN A 16 -30.09 -23.60 -75.22
N ASN A 17 -28.79 -23.53 -75.55
CA ASN A 17 -27.71 -23.73 -74.59
C ASN A 17 -27.68 -22.64 -73.52
N LYS A 18 -27.97 -21.37 -73.91
CA LYS A 18 -28.10 -20.29 -72.94
C LYS A 18 -29.24 -20.50 -71.93
N ILE A 19 -30.40 -20.91 -72.41
CA ILE A 19 -31.58 -21.18 -71.57
C ILE A 19 -31.26 -22.39 -70.62
N ASN A 20 -30.65 -23.44 -71.14
CA ASN A 20 -30.24 -24.56 -70.31
C ASN A 20 -29.24 -24.16 -69.22
N GLN A 21 -28.32 -23.29 -69.56
CA GLN A 21 -27.36 -22.76 -68.59
C GLN A 21 -28.03 -21.90 -67.53
N GLN A 22 -28.95 -21.02 -67.95
CA GLN A 22 -29.77 -20.22 -67.03
C GLN A 22 -30.67 -21.08 -66.12
N LEU A 23 -31.29 -22.13 -66.65
CA LEU A 23 -32.06 -23.10 -65.88
C LEU A 23 -31.19 -23.82 -64.84
N PHE A 24 -29.97 -24.21 -65.23
CA PHE A 24 -29.04 -24.81 -64.32
C PHE A 24 -28.59 -23.85 -63.20
N ASP A 25 -28.31 -22.60 -63.54
CA ASP A 25 -27.90 -21.57 -62.60
C ASP A 25 -29.04 -21.23 -61.59
N VAL A 26 -30.27 -21.06 -62.06
CA VAL A 26 -31.43 -20.83 -61.20
C VAL A 26 -31.74 -22.04 -60.32
N ASN A 27 -31.68 -23.26 -60.86
CA ASN A 27 -31.87 -24.48 -60.09
C ASN A 27 -30.81 -24.63 -58.99
N LYS A 28 -29.57 -24.24 -59.31
CA LYS A 28 -28.45 -24.23 -58.40
C LYS A 28 -28.69 -23.19 -57.27
N GLN A 29 -29.17 -21.97 -57.60
CA GLN A 29 -29.55 -20.94 -56.65
C GLN A 29 -30.68 -21.40 -55.72
N ILE A 30 -31.72 -22.05 -56.27
CA ILE A 30 -32.80 -22.59 -55.47
C ILE A 30 -32.34 -23.72 -54.55
N SER A 31 -31.45 -24.60 -55.02
CA SER A 31 -30.98 -25.74 -54.24
C SER A 31 -29.97 -25.32 -53.16
N SER A 32 -29.20 -24.28 -53.39
CA SER A 32 -28.22 -23.75 -52.44
C SER A 32 -28.71 -22.66 -51.53
N THR A 33 -29.88 -22.03 -51.88
CA THR A 33 -30.43 -20.82 -51.27
C THR A 33 -29.55 -19.60 -51.39
N GLN A 34 -28.47 -19.67 -52.19
CA GLN A 34 -27.50 -18.59 -52.38
C GLN A 34 -27.49 -18.11 -53.83
N LYS A 35 -27.26 -16.80 -54.03
CA LYS A 35 -27.15 -16.18 -55.36
C LYS A 35 -25.91 -16.70 -56.11
N ILE A 36 -24.81 -16.90 -55.38
CA ILE A 36 -23.52 -17.38 -55.89
C ILE A 36 -22.95 -18.49 -55.02
N GLN A 37 -22.25 -19.42 -55.61
CA GLN A 37 -21.49 -20.46 -54.91
C GLN A 37 -19.99 -20.34 -55.12
N TYR A 38 -19.57 -19.75 -56.21
CA TYR A 38 -18.16 -19.65 -56.56
C TYR A 38 -17.78 -18.20 -56.88
N ALA A 39 -16.53 -17.84 -56.54
CA ALA A 39 -16.01 -16.49 -56.72
C ALA A 39 -16.05 -15.97 -58.16
N HIS A 40 -16.05 -16.88 -59.20
CA HIS A 40 -16.08 -16.48 -60.59
C HIS A 40 -17.48 -16.11 -61.09
N GLU A 41 -18.56 -16.45 -60.35
CA GLU A 41 -19.94 -16.15 -60.70
C GLU A 41 -20.25 -14.66 -60.52
N ASP A 42 -19.87 -14.09 -59.40
CA ASP A 42 -19.88 -12.66 -59.17
C ASP A 42 -18.76 -12.29 -58.14
N PRO A 43 -17.60 -11.81 -58.61
CA PRO A 43 -16.48 -11.46 -57.74
C PRO A 43 -16.78 -10.36 -56.75
N GLY A 44 -17.71 -9.43 -57.10
CA GLY A 44 -18.11 -8.31 -56.22
C GLY A 44 -18.88 -8.83 -55.00
N VAL A 45 -19.95 -9.60 -55.22
CA VAL A 45 -20.74 -10.23 -54.18
C VAL A 45 -19.90 -11.18 -53.33
N PHE A 46 -18.98 -11.92 -53.95
CA PHE A 46 -18.08 -12.82 -53.23
C PHE A 46 -17.14 -12.05 -52.27
N ILE A 47 -16.52 -10.97 -52.72
CA ILE A 47 -15.63 -10.13 -51.90
C ILE A 47 -16.42 -9.50 -50.74
N ASP A 48 -17.61 -8.96 -51.00
CA ASP A 48 -18.46 -8.37 -49.97
C ASP A 48 -18.88 -9.42 -48.93
N THR A 49 -19.24 -10.63 -49.37
CA THR A 49 -19.54 -11.73 -48.43
C THR A 49 -18.36 -12.12 -47.56
N LEU A 50 -17.17 -12.27 -48.15
CA LEU A 50 -15.95 -12.57 -47.38
C LEU A 50 -15.62 -11.48 -46.37
N ARG A 51 -15.81 -10.21 -46.73
CA ARG A 51 -15.61 -9.09 -45.81
C ARG A 51 -16.57 -9.17 -44.62
N LEU A 52 -17.85 -9.44 -44.87
CA LEU A 52 -18.84 -9.60 -43.81
C LEU A 52 -18.63 -10.86 -42.97
N ASP A 53 -18.19 -11.97 -43.57
CA ASP A 53 -17.78 -13.16 -42.80
C ASP A 53 -16.62 -12.90 -41.85
N ASN A 54 -15.60 -12.18 -42.32
CA ASN A 54 -14.48 -11.77 -41.46
C ASN A 54 -14.95 -10.85 -40.33
N GLU A 55 -15.89 -9.93 -40.61
CA GLU A 55 -16.45 -9.03 -39.61
C GLU A 55 -17.29 -9.81 -38.57
N ILE A 56 -18.13 -10.75 -39.00
CA ILE A 56 -18.90 -11.65 -38.11
C ILE A 56 -17.95 -12.49 -37.24
N THR A 57 -16.91 -13.02 -37.83
CA THR A 57 -15.91 -13.81 -37.09
C THR A 57 -15.20 -12.97 -36.03
N THR A 58 -14.79 -11.76 -36.39
CA THR A 58 -14.15 -10.81 -35.47
C THR A 58 -15.09 -10.43 -34.33
N LEU A 59 -16.34 -10.08 -34.66
CA LEU A 59 -17.36 -9.74 -33.67
C LEU A 59 -17.68 -10.93 -32.74
N SER A 60 -17.69 -12.16 -33.28
CA SER A 60 -17.88 -13.37 -32.47
C SER A 60 -16.71 -13.59 -31.50
N GLN A 61 -15.48 -13.39 -31.94
CA GLN A 61 -14.30 -13.47 -31.06
C GLN A 61 -14.34 -12.40 -29.95
N ILE A 62 -14.78 -11.17 -30.27
CA ILE A 62 -14.95 -10.09 -29.28
C ILE A 62 -16.02 -10.50 -28.27
N LYS A 63 -17.18 -10.99 -28.75
CA LYS A 63 -18.27 -11.48 -27.89
C LYS A 63 -17.78 -12.58 -26.95
N ASP A 64 -17.11 -13.61 -27.47
CA ASP A 64 -16.62 -14.74 -26.67
C ASP A 64 -15.59 -14.29 -25.63
N SER A 65 -14.69 -13.37 -26.02
CA SER A 65 -13.73 -12.75 -25.11
C SER A 65 -14.43 -11.99 -23.98
N ALA A 66 -15.43 -11.16 -24.33
CA ALA A 66 -16.21 -10.39 -23.36
C ALA A 66 -17.02 -11.29 -22.42
N GLN A 67 -17.65 -12.35 -22.94
CA GLN A 67 -18.43 -13.29 -22.14
C GLN A 67 -17.59 -14.10 -21.17
N ASN A 68 -16.41 -14.56 -21.60
CA ASN A 68 -15.51 -15.29 -20.72
C ASN A 68 -14.97 -14.39 -19.60
N ALA A 69 -14.57 -13.18 -19.93
CA ALA A 69 -14.15 -12.18 -18.96
C ALA A 69 -15.30 -11.80 -18.00
N TYR A 70 -16.53 -11.66 -18.51
CA TYR A 70 -17.72 -11.38 -17.72
C TYR A 70 -17.99 -12.46 -16.66
N LYS A 71 -17.86 -13.75 -17.03
CA LYS A 71 -18.03 -14.86 -16.07
C LYS A 71 -17.02 -14.78 -14.92
N VAL A 72 -15.76 -14.52 -15.24
CA VAL A 72 -14.68 -14.36 -14.22
C VAL A 72 -14.96 -13.14 -13.35
N SER A 73 -15.28 -12.00 -13.95
CA SER A 73 -15.56 -10.75 -13.23
C SER A 73 -16.76 -10.88 -12.29
N THR A 74 -17.86 -11.50 -12.75
CA THR A 74 -19.06 -11.74 -11.93
C THR A 74 -18.78 -12.68 -10.76
N GLN A 75 -17.98 -13.73 -10.97
CA GLN A 75 -17.58 -14.62 -9.87
C GLN A 75 -16.66 -13.89 -8.89
N THR A 76 -15.76 -13.05 -9.39
CA THR A 76 -14.91 -12.20 -8.56
C THR A 76 -15.75 -11.28 -7.69
N ASP A 77 -16.73 -10.58 -8.26
CA ASP A 77 -17.68 -9.72 -7.54
C ASP A 77 -18.44 -10.50 -6.46
N THR A 78 -18.98 -11.66 -6.80
CA THR A 78 -19.69 -12.53 -5.84
C THR A 78 -18.78 -12.98 -4.69
N THR A 79 -17.53 -13.33 -5.02
CA THR A 79 -16.57 -13.78 -4.01
C THR A 79 -16.16 -12.63 -3.09
N ILE A 80 -15.89 -11.44 -3.66
CA ILE A 80 -15.60 -10.23 -2.87
C ILE A 80 -16.79 -9.87 -1.99
N GLY A 81 -18.02 -9.95 -2.49
CA GLY A 81 -19.24 -9.75 -1.68
C GLY A 81 -19.35 -10.74 -0.51
N SER A 82 -18.86 -11.96 -0.66
CA SER A 82 -18.80 -12.94 0.43
C SER A 82 -17.70 -12.60 1.43
N ILE A 83 -16.58 -12.07 0.97
CA ILE A 83 -15.51 -11.53 1.83
C ILE A 83 -16.05 -10.37 2.67
N VAL A 84 -16.76 -9.40 2.07
CA VAL A 84 -17.39 -8.27 2.81
C VAL A 84 -18.29 -8.77 3.93
N LYS A 85 -19.19 -9.71 3.65
CA LYS A 85 -20.08 -10.29 4.66
C LYS A 85 -19.33 -10.99 5.80
N THR A 86 -18.21 -11.64 5.48
CA THR A 86 -17.39 -12.29 6.51
C THR A 86 -16.68 -11.24 7.38
N ILE A 87 -16.17 -10.15 6.78
CA ILE A 87 -15.60 -9.00 7.49
C ILE A 87 -16.64 -8.37 8.43
N GLU A 88 -17.86 -8.13 7.96
CA GLU A 88 -18.95 -7.62 8.80
C GLU A 88 -19.24 -8.52 9.98
N SER A 89 -19.23 -9.85 9.76
CA SER A 89 -19.41 -10.83 10.84
C SER A 89 -18.27 -10.77 11.85
N MET A 90 -17.01 -10.60 11.38
CA MET A 90 -15.86 -10.42 12.26
C MET A 90 -15.95 -9.14 13.07
N LYS A 91 -16.37 -8.03 12.46
CA LYS A 91 -16.59 -6.75 13.14
C LYS A 91 -17.59 -6.89 14.30
N VAL A 92 -18.72 -7.58 14.08
CA VAL A 92 -19.70 -7.84 15.15
C VAL A 92 -19.06 -8.61 16.32
N LYS A 93 -18.18 -9.59 16.01
CA LYS A 93 -17.47 -10.34 17.06
C LYS A 93 -16.45 -9.46 17.80
N LEU A 94 -15.74 -8.57 17.11
CA LEU A 94 -14.82 -7.62 17.75
C LEU A 94 -15.57 -6.65 18.66
N ILE A 95 -16.71 -6.11 18.23
CA ILE A 95 -17.56 -5.27 19.07
C ILE A 95 -18.04 -6.02 20.31
N ASN A 96 -18.43 -7.28 20.18
CA ASN A 96 -18.80 -8.11 21.32
C ASN A 96 -17.62 -8.33 22.27
N ALA A 97 -16.41 -8.53 21.74
CA ALA A 97 -15.20 -8.69 22.55
C ALA A 97 -14.82 -7.40 23.31
N ALA A 98 -15.13 -6.24 22.74
CA ALA A 98 -14.83 -4.92 23.35
C ALA A 98 -15.67 -4.61 24.60
N ASN A 99 -16.73 -5.39 24.87
CA ASN A 99 -17.55 -5.17 26.06
C ASN A 99 -16.78 -5.54 27.33
N SER A 100 -16.64 -4.60 28.25
CA SER A 100 -15.87 -4.72 29.49
C SER A 100 -16.36 -5.80 30.48
N SER A 101 -17.54 -6.39 30.23
CA SER A 101 -18.13 -7.46 31.04
C SER A 101 -17.71 -8.88 30.62
N ASN A 102 -16.91 -9.02 29.58
CA ASN A 102 -16.46 -10.33 29.11
C ASN A 102 -15.38 -10.91 30.03
N SER A 103 -15.54 -12.19 30.38
CA SER A 103 -14.49 -12.96 31.07
C SER A 103 -13.45 -13.47 30.04
N ASP A 104 -12.26 -13.86 30.54
CA ASP A 104 -11.20 -14.43 29.69
C ASP A 104 -11.68 -15.66 28.90
N VAL A 105 -12.57 -16.47 29.46
CA VAL A 105 -13.18 -17.61 28.77
C VAL A 105 -14.07 -17.18 27.61
N SER A 106 -14.80 -16.07 27.77
CA SER A 106 -15.64 -15.49 26.71
C SER A 106 -14.80 -14.90 25.57
N THR A 107 -13.73 -14.17 25.89
CA THR A 107 -12.83 -13.59 24.87
C THR A 107 -12.12 -14.67 24.07
N GLN A 108 -11.66 -15.74 24.72
CA GLN A 108 -11.07 -16.91 24.04
C GLN A 108 -12.08 -17.63 23.13
N ALA A 109 -13.34 -17.73 23.52
CA ALA A 109 -14.38 -18.29 22.66
C ALA A 109 -14.61 -17.45 21.41
N ILE A 110 -14.69 -16.11 21.58
CA ILE A 110 -14.81 -15.17 20.45
C ILE A 110 -13.58 -15.25 19.53
N ALA A 111 -12.38 -15.36 20.09
CA ALA A 111 -11.16 -15.50 19.30
C ALA A 111 -11.17 -16.78 18.43
N LYS A 112 -11.67 -17.91 18.97
CA LYS A 112 -11.86 -19.14 18.18
C LYS A 112 -12.86 -18.97 17.05
N GLU A 113 -13.95 -18.24 17.26
CA GLU A 113 -14.90 -17.92 16.20
C GLU A 113 -14.26 -17.03 15.12
N LEU A 114 -13.48 -16.02 15.52
CA LEU A 114 -12.72 -15.18 14.60
C LEU A 114 -11.71 -15.98 13.76
N ARG A 115 -11.02 -16.96 14.37
CA ARG A 115 -10.14 -17.88 13.62
C ARG A 115 -10.91 -18.72 12.61
N GLY A 116 -12.12 -19.16 12.94
CA GLY A 116 -13.02 -19.84 12.01
C GLY A 116 -13.38 -18.96 10.82
N LEU A 117 -13.71 -17.69 11.06
CA LEU A 117 -14.01 -16.70 10.02
C LEU A 117 -12.77 -16.38 9.17
N LYS A 118 -11.58 -16.28 9.77
CA LYS A 118 -10.30 -16.14 9.02
C LYS A 118 -10.08 -17.33 8.07
N ASN A 119 -10.31 -18.56 8.50
CA ASN A 119 -10.19 -19.74 7.65
C ASN A 119 -11.20 -19.70 6.49
N ASN A 120 -12.41 -19.19 6.72
CA ASN A 120 -13.37 -18.94 5.64
C ASN A 120 -12.85 -17.91 4.65
N LEU A 121 -12.26 -16.79 5.11
CA LEU A 121 -11.63 -15.80 4.26
C LEU A 121 -10.48 -16.38 3.44
N LEU A 122 -9.64 -17.24 4.01
CA LEU A 122 -8.58 -17.94 3.26
C LEU A 122 -9.17 -18.82 2.15
N THR A 123 -10.28 -19.51 2.43
CA THR A 123 -10.97 -20.30 1.40
C THR A 123 -11.54 -19.43 0.29
N LEU A 124 -12.15 -18.29 0.62
CA LEU A 124 -12.66 -17.33 -0.35
C LEU A 124 -11.52 -16.69 -1.16
N ALA A 125 -10.41 -16.34 -0.53
CA ALA A 125 -9.23 -15.79 -1.19
C ALA A 125 -8.63 -16.78 -2.21
N ASN A 126 -8.73 -18.08 -1.95
CA ASN A 126 -8.24 -19.14 -2.81
C ASN A 126 -9.32 -19.74 -3.73
N THR A 127 -10.38 -18.98 -4.00
CA THR A 127 -11.43 -19.43 -4.94
C THR A 127 -10.89 -19.53 -6.36
N SER A 128 -11.25 -20.62 -7.04
CA SER A 128 -10.88 -20.87 -8.44
C SER A 128 -12.10 -21.21 -9.30
N ILE A 129 -12.00 -20.93 -10.60
CA ILE A 129 -12.97 -21.32 -11.64
C ILE A 129 -12.23 -22.11 -12.70
N GLY A 130 -12.69 -23.33 -12.98
CA GLY A 130 -12.07 -24.15 -14.01
C GLY A 130 -10.61 -24.51 -13.75
N GLY A 131 -10.16 -24.41 -12.50
CA GLY A 131 -8.76 -24.63 -12.10
C GLY A 131 -7.90 -23.35 -12.12
N GLU A 132 -8.46 -22.21 -12.45
CA GLU A 132 -7.78 -20.91 -12.43
C GLU A 132 -8.21 -20.10 -11.21
N TYR A 133 -7.24 -19.62 -10.44
CA TYR A 133 -7.48 -18.80 -9.25
C TYR A 133 -7.83 -17.36 -9.63
N LEU A 134 -8.84 -16.80 -8.95
CA LEU A 134 -9.38 -15.47 -9.24
C LEU A 134 -8.43 -14.32 -8.88
N PHE A 135 -7.67 -14.46 -7.80
CA PHE A 135 -6.90 -13.37 -7.19
C PHE A 135 -5.39 -13.48 -7.41
N SER A 136 -4.90 -14.39 -8.24
CA SER A 136 -3.46 -14.60 -8.49
C SER A 136 -2.87 -13.63 -9.53
N GLY A 137 -3.65 -12.67 -10.05
CA GLY A 137 -3.25 -11.85 -11.19
C GLY A 137 -3.17 -12.71 -12.47
N THR A 138 -2.06 -12.64 -13.21
CA THR A 138 -1.85 -13.47 -14.40
C THR A 138 -1.26 -14.86 -14.10
N ALA A 139 -0.89 -15.14 -12.84
CA ALA A 139 -0.41 -16.46 -12.39
C ALA A 139 -1.58 -17.37 -11.98
N THR A 140 -2.58 -17.54 -12.86
CA THR A 140 -3.88 -18.15 -12.55
C THR A 140 -3.80 -19.59 -12.07
N SER A 141 -2.70 -20.31 -12.32
CA SER A 141 -2.47 -21.67 -11.82
C SER A 141 -1.86 -21.73 -10.42
N GLN A 142 -1.43 -20.60 -9.86
CA GLN A 142 -0.82 -20.52 -8.52
C GLN A 142 -1.83 -20.09 -7.49
N MET A 143 -1.85 -20.77 -6.34
CA MET A 143 -2.72 -20.41 -5.22
C MET A 143 -2.37 -19.00 -4.70
N PRO A 144 -3.35 -18.08 -4.57
CA PRO A 144 -3.09 -16.70 -4.20
C PRO A 144 -2.50 -16.53 -2.80
N ILE A 145 -3.07 -17.21 -1.81
CA ILE A 145 -2.67 -17.08 -0.41
C ILE A 145 -2.15 -18.41 0.10
N GLY A 146 -0.89 -18.40 0.57
CA GLY A 146 -0.26 -19.55 1.21
C GLY A 146 -0.86 -19.89 2.58
N ALA A 147 -0.45 -21.02 3.14
CA ALA A 147 -0.89 -21.44 4.46
C ALA A 147 -0.45 -20.50 5.60
N ASP A 148 0.61 -19.75 5.36
CA ASP A 148 1.17 -18.72 6.24
C ASP A 148 0.46 -17.36 6.13
N GLY A 149 -0.51 -17.22 5.21
CA GLY A 149 -1.24 -15.98 4.93
C GLY A 149 -0.53 -15.05 3.94
N THR A 150 0.63 -15.44 3.40
CA THR A 150 1.38 -14.61 2.45
C THR A 150 0.77 -14.67 1.05
N TYR A 151 0.78 -13.55 0.34
CA TYR A 151 0.34 -13.48 -1.04
C TYR A 151 1.42 -13.98 -2.01
N GLN A 152 1.06 -14.93 -2.86
CA GLN A 152 1.97 -15.64 -3.78
C GLN A 152 1.70 -15.34 -5.27
N GLY A 153 0.67 -14.57 -5.58
CA GLY A 153 0.33 -14.17 -6.94
C GLY A 153 1.17 -12.99 -7.44
N ASN A 154 0.70 -12.35 -8.50
CA ASN A 154 1.31 -11.14 -9.04
C ASN A 154 0.28 -10.01 -9.19
N ASN A 155 0.76 -8.79 -9.48
CA ASN A 155 -0.06 -7.58 -9.62
C ASN A 155 -0.50 -7.28 -11.07
N LYS A 156 -0.38 -8.24 -11.99
CA LYS A 156 -0.69 -8.01 -13.39
C LYS A 156 -2.18 -8.20 -13.67
N ASP A 157 -2.70 -7.33 -14.54
CA ASP A 157 -4.09 -7.34 -14.93
C ASP A 157 -4.38 -8.35 -16.03
N LEU A 158 -5.52 -9.04 -15.91
CA LEU A 158 -6.11 -9.80 -16.99
C LEU A 158 -7.01 -8.86 -17.81
N THR A 159 -6.85 -8.89 -19.13
CA THR A 159 -7.58 -7.99 -20.03
C THR A 159 -8.33 -8.76 -21.11
N ALA A 160 -9.58 -8.37 -21.39
CA ALA A 160 -10.36 -8.84 -22.51
C ALA A 160 -10.25 -7.86 -23.68
N PHE A 161 -10.14 -8.38 -24.89
CA PHE A 161 -10.15 -7.58 -26.11
C PHE A 161 -11.61 -7.31 -26.52
N LEU A 162 -11.97 -6.03 -26.62
CA LEU A 162 -13.33 -5.56 -26.95
C LEU A 162 -13.44 -4.92 -28.35
N GLY A 163 -12.44 -5.12 -29.20
CA GLY A 163 -12.39 -4.56 -30.55
C GLY A 163 -11.71 -3.19 -30.64
N SER A 164 -11.36 -2.80 -31.87
CA SER A 164 -10.74 -1.48 -32.18
C SER A 164 -9.52 -1.11 -31.31
N GLY A 165 -8.76 -2.11 -30.85
CA GLY A 165 -7.59 -1.88 -29.96
C GLY A 165 -7.95 -1.65 -28.49
N VAL A 166 -9.22 -1.66 -28.12
CA VAL A 166 -9.68 -1.48 -26.73
C VAL A 166 -9.51 -2.77 -25.95
N LYS A 167 -8.82 -2.67 -24.79
CA LYS A 167 -8.71 -3.75 -23.82
C LYS A 167 -9.40 -3.33 -22.53
N GLN A 168 -10.18 -4.21 -21.95
CA GLN A 168 -10.86 -4.01 -20.66
C GLN A 168 -10.24 -4.94 -19.61
N LYS A 169 -9.79 -4.39 -18.49
CA LYS A 169 -9.45 -5.15 -17.30
C LYS A 169 -10.69 -5.83 -16.75
N TYR A 170 -10.55 -7.08 -16.26
CA TYR A 170 -11.68 -7.83 -15.72
C TYR A 170 -11.40 -8.58 -14.43
N ASN A 171 -10.17 -8.51 -13.91
CA ASN A 171 -9.80 -9.10 -12.62
C ASN A 171 -9.48 -8.02 -11.58
N ILE A 172 -9.63 -8.38 -10.33
CA ILE A 172 -9.00 -7.71 -9.19
C ILE A 172 -7.83 -8.60 -8.76
N SER A 173 -6.60 -8.08 -8.80
CA SER A 173 -5.45 -8.87 -8.35
C SER A 173 -5.45 -9.01 -6.82
N GLY A 174 -4.88 -10.09 -6.31
CA GLY A 174 -4.75 -10.26 -4.86
C GLY A 174 -3.80 -9.23 -4.23
N THR A 175 -2.84 -8.69 -4.99
CA THR A 175 -2.05 -7.54 -4.54
C THR A 175 -2.96 -6.36 -4.23
N GLN A 176 -3.89 -6.06 -5.13
CA GLN A 176 -4.84 -4.97 -4.95
C GLN A 176 -5.82 -5.25 -3.80
N LEU A 177 -6.33 -6.49 -3.70
CA LEU A 177 -7.32 -6.87 -2.69
C LEU A 177 -6.70 -7.03 -1.29
N PHE A 178 -5.55 -7.70 -1.19
CA PHE A 178 -4.99 -8.11 0.10
C PHE A 178 -3.85 -7.21 0.59
N LEU A 179 -3.16 -6.47 -0.31
CA LEU A 179 -2.02 -5.62 0.03
C LEU A 179 -2.25 -4.12 -0.30
N GLY A 180 -3.39 -3.79 -0.94
CA GLY A 180 -3.71 -2.43 -1.36
C GLY A 180 -3.07 -2.02 -2.70
N ASP A 181 -3.47 -0.86 -3.20
CA ASP A 181 -3.06 -0.35 -4.52
C ASP A 181 -1.91 0.67 -4.43
N GLU A 182 -1.14 0.61 -3.35
CA GLU A 182 -0.08 1.57 -3.08
C GLU A 182 1.25 1.11 -3.69
N SER A 183 2.04 2.08 -4.14
CA SER A 183 3.41 1.84 -4.63
C SER A 183 4.37 1.30 -3.56
N LYS A 184 3.95 1.31 -2.29
CA LYS A 184 4.71 0.83 -1.13
C LYS A 184 3.93 -0.27 -0.42
N ILE A 185 4.08 -1.47 -0.90
CA ILE A 185 3.47 -2.69 -0.35
C ILE A 185 4.41 -3.44 0.62
N ASN A 186 5.55 -2.84 0.95
CA ASN A 186 6.59 -3.47 1.75
C ASN A 186 6.85 -2.61 3.00
N ARG A 187 7.09 -3.26 4.14
CA ARG A 187 7.51 -2.55 5.34
C ARG A 187 8.78 -1.76 5.07
N THR A 188 8.79 -0.50 5.44
CA THR A 188 9.94 0.39 5.34
C THR A 188 10.20 1.03 6.70
N ILE A 189 11.43 0.91 7.19
CA ILE A 189 11.92 1.58 8.39
C ILE A 189 12.81 2.73 7.95
N THR A 190 12.60 3.90 8.50
CA THR A 190 13.44 5.08 8.28
C THR A 190 13.94 5.56 9.63
N THR A 191 15.27 5.76 9.76
CA THR A 191 15.83 6.43 10.94
C THR A 191 15.31 7.86 10.99
N ASN A 192 14.91 8.32 12.19
CA ASN A 192 14.27 9.63 12.30
C ASN A 192 15.26 10.78 12.27
N VAL A 193 16.55 10.49 12.48
CA VAL A 193 17.59 11.51 12.57
C VAL A 193 18.25 11.75 11.21
N PRO A 194 18.08 12.95 10.63
CA PRO A 194 18.84 13.34 9.45
C PRO A 194 20.33 13.40 9.76
N GLN A 195 21.15 12.80 8.92
CA GLN A 195 22.61 12.85 9.06
C GLN A 195 23.17 13.92 8.11
N LEU A 196 23.85 14.90 8.68
CA LEU A 196 24.47 15.98 7.93
C LEU A 196 25.91 15.67 7.61
N SER A 197 26.36 16.04 6.42
CA SER A 197 27.78 16.09 6.06
C SER A 197 28.38 17.38 6.62
N LEU A 198 29.02 17.27 7.75
CA LEU A 198 29.57 18.44 8.43
C LEU A 198 30.81 18.97 7.72
N SER A 199 31.66 18.07 7.17
CA SER A 199 32.84 18.44 6.43
C SER A 199 32.53 19.19 5.13
N GLU A 200 31.43 18.86 4.46
CA GLU A 200 30.98 19.57 3.26
C GLU A 200 30.30 20.90 3.58
N GLN A 201 29.50 20.92 4.64
CA GLN A 201 28.73 22.10 5.02
C GLN A 201 29.58 23.15 5.73
N PHE A 202 30.53 22.73 6.54
CA PHE A 202 31.35 23.59 7.38
C PHE A 202 32.83 23.19 7.32
N PRO A 203 33.45 23.18 6.14
CA PRO A 203 34.80 22.66 5.98
C PRO A 203 35.85 23.42 6.85
N ASP A 204 35.61 24.70 7.04
CA ASP A 204 36.52 25.54 7.82
C ASP A 204 36.28 25.43 9.34
N ILE A 205 35.02 25.27 9.76
CA ILE A 205 34.66 25.02 11.17
C ILE A 205 35.20 23.67 11.65
N MET A 206 35.19 22.68 10.76
CA MET A 206 35.70 21.35 11.07
C MET A 206 37.21 21.34 11.29
N LYS A 207 37.95 22.27 10.66
CA LYS A 207 39.41 22.44 10.80
C LYS A 207 39.79 23.44 11.87
N ASP A 208 38.97 24.48 12.08
CA ASP A 208 39.23 25.58 12.99
C ASP A 208 37.93 26.08 13.61
N SER A 209 37.73 25.77 14.89
CA SER A 209 36.56 26.17 15.65
C SER A 209 36.39 27.67 15.86
N SER A 210 37.39 28.48 15.46
CA SER A 210 37.31 29.94 15.50
C SER A 210 36.58 30.56 14.30
N LEU A 211 36.31 29.80 13.24
CA LEU A 211 35.67 30.29 12.04
C LEU A 211 34.16 30.37 12.19
N THR A 212 33.57 31.34 11.52
CA THR A 212 32.12 31.52 11.47
C THR A 212 31.48 30.46 10.56
N ARG A 213 30.33 29.97 10.98
CA ARG A 213 29.52 29.01 10.24
C ARG A 213 29.19 29.54 8.82
N ASP A 214 29.37 28.69 7.83
CA ASP A 214 28.83 28.95 6.50
C ASP A 214 27.29 28.86 6.56
N THR A 215 26.61 29.84 5.98
CA THR A 215 25.14 29.94 5.93
C THR A 215 24.53 29.23 4.72
N GLY A 216 25.30 28.36 4.03
CA GLY A 216 24.83 27.55 2.92
C GLY A 216 23.71 26.58 3.32
N LYS A 217 23.07 25.98 2.32
CA LYS A 217 22.04 24.94 2.56
C LYS A 217 22.65 23.74 3.26
N PRO A 218 21.90 23.08 4.18
CA PRO A 218 22.41 21.88 4.81
C PRO A 218 22.69 20.79 3.75
N THR A 219 23.91 20.25 3.80
CA THR A 219 24.31 19.11 2.96
C THR A 219 24.16 17.85 3.80
N TYR A 220 23.36 16.94 3.30
CA TYR A 220 23.13 15.67 3.96
C TYR A 220 24.16 14.61 3.52
N ILE A 221 24.44 13.66 4.37
CA ILE A 221 25.26 12.49 4.04
C ILE A 221 24.64 11.75 2.85
N SER A 222 25.49 11.36 1.93
CA SER A 222 25.15 10.54 0.76
C SER A 222 25.90 9.20 0.80
N THR A 223 25.60 8.31 -0.11
CA THR A 223 26.31 7.01 -0.23
C THR A 223 27.79 7.17 -0.51
N SER A 224 28.21 8.25 -1.17
CA SER A 224 29.61 8.56 -1.48
C SER A 224 30.37 9.26 -0.34
N SER A 225 29.67 9.71 0.69
CA SER A 225 30.30 10.31 1.86
C SER A 225 31.13 9.27 2.60
N THR A 226 32.20 9.70 3.26
CA THR A 226 33.06 8.81 4.04
C THR A 226 32.48 8.51 5.41
N ILE A 227 32.92 7.44 6.04
CA ILE A 227 32.59 7.13 7.45
C ILE A 227 33.13 8.24 8.38
N ARG A 228 34.23 8.87 8.00
CA ARG A 228 34.75 10.06 8.69
C ARG A 228 33.71 11.19 8.72
N ASP A 229 33.12 11.52 7.55
CA ASP A 229 32.08 12.54 7.46
C ASP A 229 30.83 12.15 8.26
N LEU A 230 30.43 10.89 8.19
CA LEU A 230 29.27 10.37 8.91
C LEU A 230 29.46 10.44 10.43
N MET A 231 30.63 10.09 10.93
CA MET A 231 30.92 10.08 12.39
C MET A 231 31.33 11.46 12.91
N GLY A 232 31.55 12.44 12.03
CA GLY A 232 31.91 13.80 12.41
C GLY A 232 33.33 13.90 12.93
N ASP A 233 34.27 13.12 12.39
CA ASP A 233 35.71 13.25 12.69
C ASP A 233 36.21 14.55 12.08
N THR A 234 36.56 15.48 12.96
CA THR A 234 36.90 16.87 12.63
C THR A 234 38.36 17.19 12.90
N ASP A 235 39.15 16.22 13.33
CA ASP A 235 40.57 16.51 13.59
C ASP A 235 41.32 16.79 12.27
N THR A 236 42.41 17.54 12.40
CA THR A 236 43.25 17.90 11.24
C THR A 236 44.30 16.83 10.93
N ASP A 237 44.34 15.77 11.73
CA ASP A 237 45.31 14.70 11.58
C ASP A 237 44.76 13.55 10.76
N THR A 238 45.04 13.60 9.47
CA THR A 238 44.70 12.53 8.53
C THR A 238 45.66 11.35 8.59
N THR A 239 46.69 11.40 9.41
CA THR A 239 47.75 10.37 9.46
C THR A 239 47.22 9.06 10.06
N ASN A 240 46.24 9.13 10.93
CA ASN A 240 45.65 7.97 11.62
C ASN A 240 44.34 7.49 10.98
N ASP A 241 43.78 8.21 10.03
CA ASP A 241 42.47 7.90 9.40
C ASP A 241 42.41 6.49 8.81
N ALA A 242 43.49 6.01 8.22
CA ALA A 242 43.55 4.68 7.63
C ALA A 242 43.57 3.54 8.65
N THR A 243 43.86 3.83 9.92
CA THR A 243 43.99 2.83 11.00
C THR A 243 42.91 2.97 12.07
N ARG A 244 42.17 4.09 12.07
CA ARG A 244 41.10 4.36 13.02
C ARG A 244 39.83 3.66 12.54
N LEU A 245 39.19 2.90 13.41
CA LEU A 245 37.95 2.20 13.10
C LEU A 245 36.78 2.91 13.77
N SER A 246 35.72 3.04 13.00
CA SER A 246 34.38 3.34 13.51
C SER A 246 33.59 2.05 13.71
N HIS A 247 33.02 1.87 14.88
CA HIS A 247 32.28 0.68 15.26
C HIS A 247 30.79 0.98 15.30
N PHE A 248 30.02 0.23 14.52
CA PHE A 248 28.58 0.36 14.47
C PHE A 248 27.95 -0.85 15.16
N TYR A 249 27.19 -0.60 16.21
CA TYR A 249 26.45 -1.61 16.95
C TYR A 249 25.02 -1.60 16.48
N ILE A 250 24.57 -2.72 15.94
CA ILE A 250 23.28 -2.84 15.32
C ILE A 250 22.50 -3.93 16.04
N GLN A 251 21.30 -3.57 16.43
CA GLN A 251 20.29 -4.49 16.95
C GLN A 251 19.07 -4.40 16.04
N GLY A 252 18.52 -5.54 15.69
CA GLY A 252 17.35 -5.57 14.81
C GLY A 252 16.64 -6.90 14.82
N THR A 253 15.51 -6.92 14.12
CA THR A 253 14.72 -8.12 13.87
C THR A 253 14.62 -8.32 12.36
N LYS A 254 14.88 -9.54 11.91
CA LYS A 254 14.74 -9.92 10.51
C LYS A 254 13.26 -10.05 10.12
N THR A 255 13.00 -10.16 8.85
CA THR A 255 11.65 -10.32 8.29
C THR A 255 10.92 -11.54 8.84
N ASP A 256 11.66 -12.60 9.17
CA ASP A 256 11.15 -13.84 9.79
C ASP A 256 10.92 -13.75 11.31
N GLY A 257 11.26 -12.61 11.93
CA GLY A 257 11.12 -12.38 13.35
C GLY A 257 12.34 -12.80 14.20
N THR A 258 13.42 -13.30 13.57
CA THR A 258 14.67 -13.59 14.33
C THR A 258 15.40 -12.31 14.68
N THR A 259 15.77 -12.15 15.94
CA THR A 259 16.52 -11.00 16.43
C THR A 259 18.03 -11.21 16.25
N PHE A 260 18.76 -10.12 16.08
CA PHE A 260 20.21 -10.12 16.03
C PHE A 260 20.82 -8.91 16.72
N LYS A 261 22.03 -9.07 17.23
CA LYS A 261 22.90 -7.98 17.72
C LYS A 261 24.28 -8.19 17.14
N GLN A 262 24.78 -7.20 16.42
CA GLN A 262 26.06 -7.31 15.69
C GLN A 262 26.86 -6.01 15.76
N GLN A 263 28.17 -6.13 15.72
CA GLN A 263 29.12 -5.04 15.52
C GLN A 263 29.62 -5.08 14.06
N ILE A 264 29.66 -3.94 13.42
CA ILE A 264 30.34 -3.70 12.14
C ILE A 264 31.49 -2.72 12.43
N SER A 265 32.68 -3.00 11.94
CA SER A 265 33.82 -2.09 12.05
C SER A 265 34.26 -1.66 10.66
N LEU A 266 34.37 -0.36 10.44
CA LEU A 266 34.76 0.26 9.17
C LEU A 266 35.87 1.27 9.40
N ASN A 267 36.74 1.41 8.41
CA ASN A 267 37.76 2.47 8.43
C ASN A 267 37.09 3.83 8.20
N THR A 268 37.67 4.88 8.69
CA THR A 268 37.19 6.25 8.46
C THR A 268 37.18 6.64 6.99
N THR A 269 38.01 6.00 6.17
CA THR A 269 38.10 6.20 4.71
C THR A 269 37.05 5.39 3.90
N ASP A 270 36.40 4.39 4.52
CA ASP A 270 35.34 3.63 3.90
C ASP A 270 34.12 4.53 3.64
N THR A 271 33.25 4.11 2.75
CA THR A 271 32.08 4.90 2.36
C THR A 271 30.83 4.55 3.16
N VAL A 272 29.86 5.44 3.17
CA VAL A 272 28.52 5.15 3.71
C VAL A 272 27.89 3.99 2.94
N ASP A 273 28.16 3.84 1.63
CA ASP A 273 27.68 2.70 0.86
C ASP A 273 28.18 1.36 1.41
N ASP A 274 29.45 1.29 1.82
CA ASP A 274 30.00 0.10 2.47
C ASP A 274 29.27 -0.22 3.79
N LEU A 275 28.92 0.79 4.58
CA LEU A 275 28.09 0.61 5.78
C LEU A 275 26.72 0.06 5.44
N LEU A 276 26.02 0.63 4.44
CA LEU A 276 24.68 0.19 4.04
C LEU A 276 24.69 -1.26 3.52
N GLN A 277 25.71 -1.65 2.76
CA GLN A 277 25.89 -3.03 2.30
C GLN A 277 26.12 -4.00 3.47
N ASN A 278 26.93 -3.61 4.45
CA ASN A 278 27.14 -4.40 5.65
C ASN A 278 25.84 -4.54 6.46
N ILE A 279 25.06 -3.46 6.64
CA ILE A 279 23.75 -3.51 7.28
C ILE A 279 22.83 -4.48 6.54
N ALA A 280 22.76 -4.39 5.21
CA ALA A 280 21.93 -5.29 4.40
C ALA A 280 22.29 -6.77 4.59
N SER A 281 23.60 -7.06 4.74
CA SER A 281 24.09 -8.43 4.95
C SER A 281 23.61 -9.05 6.27
N LEU A 282 23.38 -8.24 7.31
CA LEU A 282 22.91 -8.72 8.62
C LEU A 282 21.50 -9.31 8.54
N TYR A 283 20.66 -8.77 7.67
CA TYR A 283 19.30 -9.26 7.47
C TYR A 283 19.26 -10.54 6.61
N GLY A 284 20.34 -10.86 5.92
CA GLY A 284 20.42 -12.03 5.03
C GLY A 284 20.49 -11.63 3.56
N THR A 285 20.96 -12.56 2.75
CA THR A 285 21.17 -12.33 1.32
C THR A 285 19.86 -11.96 0.63
N ASN A 286 19.82 -10.75 0.09
CA ASN A 286 18.71 -10.27 -0.73
C ASN A 286 17.33 -10.16 -0.04
N GLN A 287 17.31 -10.02 1.31
CA GLN A 287 16.06 -9.88 2.07
C GLN A 287 15.57 -8.44 2.15
N VAL A 288 16.47 -7.48 2.25
CA VAL A 288 16.16 -6.06 2.39
C VAL A 288 16.89 -5.22 1.36
N ASN A 289 16.33 -4.03 1.08
CA ASN A 289 17.06 -2.93 0.45
C ASN A 289 17.44 -1.94 1.55
N VAL A 290 18.70 -1.59 1.65
CA VAL A 290 19.19 -0.56 2.56
C VAL A 290 19.70 0.60 1.73
N SER A 291 19.24 1.80 2.02
CA SER A 291 19.58 3.02 1.29
C SER A 291 19.63 4.20 2.24
N ILE A 292 20.12 5.32 1.74
CA ILE A 292 20.04 6.61 2.42
C ILE A 292 19.16 7.55 1.58
N ASN A 293 18.24 8.25 2.23
CA ASN A 293 17.35 9.15 1.52
C ASN A 293 17.99 10.55 1.37
N ALA A 294 17.27 11.46 0.67
CA ALA A 294 17.74 12.82 0.42
C ALA A 294 17.98 13.67 1.68
N HIS A 295 17.54 13.21 2.84
CA HIS A 295 17.73 13.88 4.13
C HIS A 295 18.82 13.17 5.00
N GLY A 296 19.62 12.29 4.41
CA GLY A 296 20.65 11.56 5.13
C GLY A 296 20.13 10.55 6.14
N GLN A 297 18.88 10.10 6.01
CA GLN A 297 18.30 9.10 6.88
C GLN A 297 18.46 7.70 6.26
N ILE A 298 18.83 6.73 7.07
CA ILE A 298 18.92 5.34 6.64
C ILE A 298 17.51 4.80 6.47
N GLU A 299 17.24 4.23 5.30
CA GLU A 299 15.96 3.60 4.95
C GLU A 299 16.20 2.12 4.67
N ILE A 300 15.49 1.26 5.42
CA ILE A 300 15.54 -0.19 5.26
C ILE A 300 14.17 -0.66 4.81
N GLN A 301 14.11 -1.20 3.61
CA GLN A 301 12.88 -1.70 3.01
C GLN A 301 12.94 -3.22 2.90
N ASP A 302 11.92 -3.88 3.42
CA ASP A 302 11.72 -5.31 3.18
C ASP A 302 11.46 -5.58 1.69
N LYS A 303 12.03 -6.63 1.15
CA LYS A 303 11.71 -7.09 -0.21
C LYS A 303 10.47 -7.98 -0.27
N GLN A 304 10.07 -8.52 0.86
CA GLN A 304 8.82 -9.26 0.99
C GLN A 304 7.64 -8.27 1.09
N SER A 305 6.60 -8.51 0.33
CA SER A 305 5.39 -7.71 0.39
C SER A 305 4.61 -8.03 1.66
N GLY A 306 3.98 -7.02 2.23
CA GLY A 306 3.19 -7.13 3.45
C GLY A 306 3.88 -6.52 4.66
N SER A 307 3.21 -6.57 5.80
CA SER A 307 3.78 -6.20 7.10
C SER A 307 4.73 -7.30 7.54
N SER A 308 5.94 -6.90 7.93
CA SER A 308 6.94 -7.83 8.44
C SER A 308 7.33 -7.49 9.87
N LYS A 309 8.14 -8.32 10.49
CA LYS A 309 8.71 -8.06 11.82
C LYS A 309 10.02 -7.27 11.78
N LEU A 310 10.37 -6.75 10.61
CA LEU A 310 11.61 -5.98 10.42
C LEU A 310 11.71 -4.85 11.42
N ASP A 311 12.86 -4.77 12.12
CA ASP A 311 13.19 -3.72 13.06
C ASP A 311 14.68 -3.39 13.01
N PHE A 312 15.06 -2.17 13.43
CA PHE A 312 16.41 -1.66 13.31
C PHE A 312 16.75 -0.61 14.35
N HIS A 313 17.85 -0.82 15.07
CA HIS A 313 18.47 0.20 15.92
C HIS A 313 19.98 0.19 15.70
N MET A 314 20.59 1.36 15.69
CA MET A 314 22.03 1.50 15.47
C MET A 314 22.62 2.61 16.33
N ILE A 315 23.82 2.33 16.85
CA ILE A 315 24.71 3.29 17.48
C ILE A 315 26.08 3.18 16.82
N GLY A 316 26.70 4.30 16.49
CA GLY A 316 28.08 4.38 16.06
C GLY A 316 29.00 4.82 17.23
N ALA A 317 30.19 4.27 17.30
CA ALA A 317 31.21 4.68 18.26
C ALA A 317 32.58 4.79 17.59
N ILE A 318 33.34 5.83 17.92
CA ILE A 318 34.71 6.04 17.47
C ILE A 318 35.54 6.62 18.61
N ASP A 319 36.80 6.17 18.74
CA ASP A 319 37.75 6.73 19.68
C ASP A 319 38.66 7.76 18.98
N PHE A 320 38.41 9.03 19.26
CA PHE A 320 39.20 10.13 18.71
C PHE A 320 40.52 10.36 19.45
N ASN A 321 40.70 9.80 20.66
CA ASN A 321 41.89 10.04 21.48
C ASN A 321 42.98 8.99 21.25
N SER A 322 42.64 7.90 20.58
CA SER A 322 43.58 6.80 20.36
C SER A 322 44.40 7.03 19.11
N ALA A 323 45.74 7.03 19.27
CA ALA A 323 46.67 7.07 18.13
C ALA A 323 46.76 5.72 17.38
N GLY A 324 45.89 4.80 17.69
CA GLY A 324 45.74 3.49 17.07
C GLY A 324 44.52 2.77 17.62
N ILE A 325 44.14 1.68 17.02
CA ILE A 325 43.05 0.84 17.49
C ILE A 325 43.43 0.30 18.84
N ASP A 326 42.94 0.89 19.90
CA ASP A 326 42.97 0.24 21.18
C ASP A 326 41.73 -0.65 21.31
N ALA A 327 41.88 -1.89 20.82
CA ALA A 327 40.80 -2.88 20.83
C ALA A 327 40.31 -3.21 22.26
N ALA A 328 41.02 -2.74 23.28
CA ALA A 328 40.62 -2.92 24.67
C ALA A 328 39.53 -1.95 25.11
N ASP A 329 39.42 -0.79 24.46
CA ASP A 329 38.51 0.26 24.87
C ASP A 329 37.17 0.18 24.11
N VAL A 330 37.08 -0.58 23.01
CA VAL A 330 35.88 -0.73 22.22
C VAL A 330 35.21 -2.09 22.45
N PRO A 331 34.04 -2.14 23.11
CA PRO A 331 33.35 -3.39 23.37
C PRO A 331 33.00 -4.19 22.12
N ALA A 332 33.13 -5.52 22.19
CA ALA A 332 32.88 -6.40 21.07
C ALA A 332 31.40 -6.49 20.67
N ASN A 333 30.46 -6.12 21.55
CA ASN A 333 29.05 -6.11 21.29
C ASN A 333 28.34 -5.03 22.10
N ILE A 334 27.08 -4.74 21.73
CA ILE A 334 26.29 -3.69 22.36
C ILE A 334 25.95 -3.98 23.82
N ASP A 335 25.87 -5.24 24.22
CA ASP A 335 25.56 -5.62 25.60
C ASP A 335 26.75 -5.27 26.51
N LEU A 336 27.98 -5.36 26.00
CA LEU A 336 29.19 -4.91 26.72
C LEU A 336 29.27 -3.38 26.75
N LEU A 337 28.87 -2.72 25.67
CA LEU A 337 28.80 -1.26 25.61
C LEU A 337 27.78 -0.72 26.61
N GLN A 338 26.71 -1.46 26.84
CA GLN A 338 25.62 -1.14 27.76
C GLN A 338 25.83 -1.74 29.17
N ALA A 339 27.01 -2.22 29.47
CA ALA A 339 27.26 -2.88 30.77
C ALA A 339 26.92 -1.95 31.95
N GLY A 340 25.96 -2.40 32.77
CA GLY A 340 25.45 -1.64 33.91
C GLY A 340 24.27 -0.70 33.56
N THR A 341 23.79 -0.71 32.31
CA THR A 341 22.63 0.09 31.84
C THR A 341 21.56 -0.80 31.25
N SER A 342 20.32 -0.37 31.28
CA SER A 342 19.19 -1.17 30.84
C SER A 342 18.69 -0.83 29.42
N ASN A 343 19.24 0.21 28.78
CA ASN A 343 18.79 0.67 27.47
C ASN A 343 19.87 1.39 26.66
N PHE A 344 19.61 1.62 25.40
CA PHE A 344 20.50 2.27 24.43
C PHE A 344 20.96 3.68 24.83
N GLU A 345 20.16 4.42 25.57
CA GLU A 345 20.47 5.79 25.95
C GLU A 345 21.45 5.86 27.13
N ASP A 346 21.41 4.86 27.98
CA ASP A 346 22.32 4.79 29.11
C ASP A 346 23.78 4.50 28.69
N VAL A 347 23.94 4.03 27.44
CA VAL A 347 25.31 3.87 26.85
C VAL A 347 26.09 5.17 26.86
N ILE A 348 25.42 6.28 26.58
CA ILE A 348 26.02 7.60 26.50
C ILE A 348 26.48 8.10 27.88
N ALA A 349 25.77 7.71 28.92
CA ALA A 349 26.09 8.07 30.32
C ALA A 349 27.02 7.05 31.00
N SER A 350 27.37 5.95 30.31
CA SER A 350 28.20 4.89 30.91
C SER A 350 29.65 5.30 31.08
N PRO A 351 30.29 4.99 32.23
CA PRO A 351 31.70 5.23 32.44
C PRO A 351 32.62 4.53 31.42
N ILE A 352 32.16 3.44 30.82
CA ILE A 352 32.88 2.65 29.81
C ILE A 352 33.13 3.46 28.53
N VAL A 353 32.29 4.47 28.28
CA VAL A 353 32.28 5.24 27.02
C VAL A 353 32.92 6.60 27.14
N ASN A 354 33.55 6.93 28.28
CA ASN A 354 34.15 8.26 28.52
C ASN A 354 35.28 8.64 27.55
N SER A 355 35.91 7.66 26.90
CA SER A 355 36.90 7.87 25.86
C SER A 355 36.34 7.78 24.44
N LEU A 356 35.09 7.34 24.28
CA LEU A 356 34.49 7.10 22.99
C LEU A 356 33.49 8.22 22.65
N TYR A 357 33.52 8.67 21.39
CA TYR A 357 32.43 9.44 20.82
C TYR A 357 31.36 8.48 20.35
N VAL A 358 30.14 8.64 20.85
CA VAL A 358 29.00 7.80 20.51
C VAL A 358 27.97 8.61 19.75
N LYS A 359 27.54 8.12 18.61
CA LYS A 359 26.55 8.73 17.74
C LYS A 359 25.33 7.83 17.59
N GLU A 360 24.17 8.35 17.91
CA GLU A 360 22.90 7.65 17.74
C GLU A 360 22.30 7.89 16.35
N PHE A 361 21.72 6.87 15.77
CA PHE A 361 21.05 6.93 14.47
C PHE A 361 19.54 6.75 14.59
N THR A 362 19.08 6.17 15.67
CA THR A 362 17.67 5.82 15.88
C THR A 362 17.03 6.52 17.06
N LYS A 363 17.80 7.30 17.80
CA LYS A 363 17.33 8.13 18.93
C LYS A 363 17.72 9.57 18.73
N SER A 364 17.65 10.37 19.82
CA SER A 364 17.98 11.79 19.73
C SER A 364 19.31 12.01 19.04
N GLY A 365 19.23 12.71 17.93
CA GLY A 365 20.38 12.95 17.10
C GLY A 365 21.37 13.80 17.82
N LEU A 366 22.56 13.32 17.82
CA LEU A 366 23.71 14.10 18.21
C LEU A 366 24.10 14.97 17.04
N ALA A 367 23.64 16.21 17.04
CA ALA A 367 24.43 17.18 16.34
C ALA A 367 25.74 17.32 17.14
N PRO A 368 26.88 17.33 16.47
CA PRO A 368 28.14 17.61 17.12
C PRO A 368 28.05 18.90 17.93
N SER A 369 28.61 18.92 19.10
CA SER A 369 28.55 20.00 20.09
C SER A 369 28.94 21.40 19.58
N ALA A 370 29.52 21.51 18.41
CA ALA A 370 29.93 22.77 17.77
C ALA A 370 28.84 23.42 16.87
N ILE A 371 27.71 22.74 16.63
CA ILE A 371 26.66 23.26 15.74
C ILE A 371 25.45 23.65 16.56
N THR A 372 25.25 24.94 16.66
CA THR A 372 23.99 25.48 17.17
C THR A 372 22.87 25.16 16.17
N ASN A 373 21.77 24.74 16.66
CA ASN A 373 20.61 24.08 16.04
C ASN A 373 19.77 24.87 15.08
N THR A 374 20.08 26.01 14.70
CA THR A 374 19.43 26.69 13.57
C THR A 374 20.17 26.40 12.29
N ILE A 375 19.99 25.20 11.75
CA ILE A 375 20.33 24.92 10.37
C ILE A 375 19.10 25.30 9.55
N ASP A 376 19.13 26.51 9.00
CA ASP A 376 18.24 27.02 7.96
C ASP A 376 16.75 26.61 8.05
N GLY A 377 16.10 26.91 9.21
CA GLY A 377 14.66 26.71 9.37
C GLY A 377 14.18 25.26 9.46
N ILE A 378 15.07 24.29 9.59
CA ILE A 378 14.68 22.92 9.89
C ILE A 378 14.39 22.82 11.39
N GLU A 379 13.11 22.76 11.73
CA GLU A 379 12.67 22.50 13.08
C GLU A 379 12.75 20.99 13.37
N TYR A 380 13.79 20.59 14.08
CA TYR A 380 14.02 19.18 14.40
C TYR A 380 13.13 18.68 15.55
N ASP A 381 12.52 19.58 16.31
CA ASP A 381 11.91 19.31 17.61
C ASP A 381 10.39 19.16 17.58
N ARG A 382 9.78 19.27 16.40
CA ARG A 382 8.33 19.22 16.25
C ARG A 382 7.85 17.94 15.63
N THR A 383 6.98 17.24 16.33
CA THR A 383 6.21 16.16 15.72
C THR A 383 5.23 16.75 14.73
N LYS A 384 5.32 16.29 13.49
CA LYS A 384 4.33 16.65 12.47
C LYS A 384 3.09 15.79 12.61
N PHE A 385 1.95 16.44 12.56
CA PHE A 385 0.66 15.79 12.51
C PHE A 385 0.01 16.07 11.16
N GLU A 386 -0.36 15.01 10.45
CA GLU A 386 -1.05 15.08 9.17
C GLU A 386 -2.55 14.99 9.39
N ASN A 387 -3.30 15.84 8.67
CA ASN A 387 -4.75 15.80 8.69
C ASN A 387 -5.25 14.79 7.64
N VAL A 388 -5.95 13.75 8.11
CA VAL A 388 -6.55 12.71 7.26
C VAL A 388 -8.01 12.53 7.67
N GLY A 389 -8.91 13.24 7.00
CA GLY A 389 -10.33 13.24 7.36
C GLY A 389 -10.56 13.76 8.78
N ALA A 390 -11.20 12.97 9.63
CA ALA A 390 -11.46 13.31 11.03
C ALA A 390 -10.23 13.17 11.95
N LYS A 391 -9.06 12.76 11.42
CA LYS A 391 -7.89 12.38 12.22
C LYS A 391 -6.70 13.32 12.01
N LEU A 392 -5.94 13.52 13.09
CA LEU A 392 -4.57 14.03 13.04
C LEU A 392 -3.63 12.87 13.38
N LEU A 393 -2.74 12.54 12.45
CA LEU A 393 -1.83 11.41 12.56
C LEU A 393 -0.40 11.92 12.78
N SER A 394 0.26 11.45 13.85
CA SER A 394 1.69 11.69 14.04
C SER A 394 2.50 10.91 12.99
N ASN A 395 3.64 11.47 12.59
CA ASN A 395 4.59 10.81 11.71
C ASN A 395 5.63 9.96 12.45
N VAL A 396 5.68 10.04 13.79
CA VAL A 396 6.72 9.42 14.63
C VAL A 396 6.13 8.34 15.52
N SER A 397 6.71 7.14 15.45
CA SER A 397 6.39 6.03 16.35
C SER A 397 7.09 6.21 17.69
N GLN A 398 6.37 6.06 18.77
CA GLN A 398 6.89 6.12 20.13
C GLN A 398 7.38 4.72 20.55
N ILE A 399 8.63 4.57 20.93
CA ILE A 399 9.26 3.28 21.24
C ILE A 399 9.81 3.30 22.65
N ASP A 400 9.41 2.34 23.48
CA ASP A 400 9.99 2.10 24.81
C ASP A 400 11.42 1.58 24.64
N LYS A 401 12.38 2.30 25.21
CA LYS A 401 13.81 2.05 25.03
C LYS A 401 14.29 0.77 25.71
N ARG A 402 13.63 0.35 26.79
CA ARG A 402 14.01 -0.83 27.56
C ARG A 402 13.58 -2.11 26.88
N THR A 403 12.37 -2.10 26.31
CA THR A 403 11.75 -3.28 25.71
C THR A 403 11.91 -3.31 24.20
N ASN A 404 12.28 -2.16 23.58
CA ASN A 404 12.29 -1.96 22.13
C ASN A 404 10.91 -2.18 21.50
N ALA A 405 9.84 -2.04 22.29
CA ALA A 405 8.47 -2.20 21.90
C ALA A 405 7.82 -0.83 21.64
N TYR A 406 6.72 -0.81 20.89
CA TYR A 406 5.94 0.41 20.76
C TYR A 406 5.36 0.82 22.10
N ALA A 407 5.39 2.13 22.37
CA ALA A 407 4.82 2.67 23.59
C ALA A 407 3.32 2.41 23.68
N THR A 408 2.85 2.27 24.90
CA THR A 408 1.46 2.01 25.25
C THR A 408 0.91 3.17 26.09
N PRO A 409 -0.39 3.27 26.29
CA PRO A 409 -0.95 4.25 27.20
C PRO A 409 -0.35 4.22 28.63
N SER A 410 0.08 3.06 29.09
CA SER A 410 0.69 2.87 30.40
C SER A 410 2.22 3.10 30.42
N SER A 411 2.87 3.18 29.24
CA SER A 411 4.29 3.51 29.17
C SER A 411 4.55 4.89 29.76
N LYS A 412 5.66 5.01 30.50
CA LYS A 412 6.07 6.30 31.05
C LYS A 412 6.80 7.10 29.98
N LEU A 413 6.64 8.42 29.98
CA LEU A 413 7.34 9.28 29.02
C LEU A 413 8.85 9.15 29.13
N ILE A 414 9.37 8.98 30.33
CA ILE A 414 10.82 8.80 30.57
C ILE A 414 11.36 7.47 29.98
N ASP A 415 10.52 6.45 29.81
CA ASP A 415 10.94 5.18 29.22
C ASP A 415 11.03 5.24 27.68
N VAL A 416 10.45 6.28 27.07
CA VAL A 416 10.48 6.52 25.63
C VAL A 416 11.40 7.68 25.27
N GLY A 417 11.33 8.81 25.96
CA GLY A 417 12.16 9.99 25.73
C GLY A 417 13.23 10.21 26.79
N SER A 418 14.12 11.18 26.54
CA SER A 418 15.19 11.58 27.47
C SER A 418 14.69 12.70 28.38
N PHE A 419 13.60 12.47 29.09
CA PHE A 419 13.03 13.44 30.00
C PHE A 419 13.89 13.62 31.26
N ASN A 420 14.15 14.85 31.60
CA ASN A 420 14.89 15.23 32.79
C ASN A 420 14.24 16.41 33.53
N ALA A 421 14.83 16.82 34.65
CA ALA A 421 14.32 17.92 35.47
C ALA A 421 14.35 19.31 34.77
N THR A 422 14.84 19.42 33.57
CA THR A 422 14.82 20.67 32.78
C THR A 422 13.89 20.63 31.59
N THR A 423 13.23 19.50 31.36
CA THR A 423 12.36 19.29 30.21
C THR A 423 11.08 20.10 30.31
N LYS A 424 10.70 20.74 29.20
CA LYS A 424 9.42 21.40 29.01
C LYS A 424 8.87 21.02 27.65
N LEU A 425 7.68 20.47 27.61
CA LEU A 425 6.97 20.23 26.34
C LEU A 425 6.02 21.39 26.07
N SER A 426 5.92 21.77 24.80
CA SER A 426 4.91 22.71 24.31
C SER A 426 3.97 21.99 23.33
N LEU A 427 2.69 22.16 23.56
CA LEU A 427 1.62 21.67 22.73
C LEU A 427 0.86 22.87 22.17
N GLU A 428 0.91 23.08 20.86
CA GLU A 428 0.34 24.26 20.19
C GLU A 428 -0.55 23.83 19.02
N GLY A 429 -1.57 24.63 18.75
CA GLY A 429 -2.44 24.40 17.60
C GLY A 429 -3.74 25.16 17.64
N THR A 430 -4.71 24.70 16.87
CA THR A 430 -6.10 25.17 16.87
C THR A 430 -7.03 24.06 17.35
N GLN A 431 -8.06 24.45 18.08
CA GLN A 431 -9.10 23.53 18.55
C GLN A 431 -9.95 23.00 17.38
N ILE A 432 -10.83 22.04 17.68
CA ILE A 432 -11.77 21.46 16.72
C ILE A 432 -12.68 22.49 16.04
N ASP A 433 -12.87 23.66 16.62
CA ASP A 433 -13.61 24.77 16.00
C ASP A 433 -12.87 25.47 14.86
N GLY A 434 -11.59 25.11 14.63
CA GLY A 434 -10.73 25.65 13.58
C GLY A 434 -10.28 27.09 13.76
N THR A 435 -10.66 27.74 14.88
CA THR A 435 -10.43 29.18 15.12
C THR A 435 -9.73 29.49 16.44
N THR A 436 -10.04 28.77 17.49
CA THR A 436 -9.47 29.00 18.81
C THR A 436 -8.08 28.38 18.92
N ALA A 437 -7.05 29.21 19.04
CA ALA A 437 -5.68 28.75 19.26
C ALA A 437 -5.47 28.32 20.71
N TYR A 438 -4.65 27.27 20.89
CA TYR A 438 -4.18 26.87 22.22
C TYR A 438 -2.65 26.76 22.25
N ASN A 439 -2.09 27.05 23.44
CA ASN A 439 -0.67 26.86 23.73
C ASN A 439 -0.56 26.34 25.17
N ILE A 440 -0.12 25.11 25.30
CA ILE A 440 -0.05 24.39 26.56
C ILE A 440 1.41 24.02 26.84
N ASN A 441 1.89 24.46 28.02
CA ASN A 441 3.22 24.10 28.50
C ASN A 441 3.12 23.00 29.56
N ILE A 442 3.79 21.88 29.32
CA ILE A 442 3.93 20.79 30.28
C ILE A 442 5.33 20.89 30.89
N ASP A 443 5.41 21.25 32.15
CA ASP A 443 6.65 21.57 32.85
C ASP A 443 7.08 20.42 33.75
N PHE A 444 8.20 19.79 33.38
CA PHE A 444 8.85 18.72 34.17
C PHE A 444 9.90 19.27 35.13
N THR A 445 10.15 20.60 35.12
CA THR A 445 11.10 21.21 36.05
C THR A 445 10.50 21.33 37.47
N THR A 446 9.18 21.19 37.56
CA THR A 446 8.44 21.17 38.83
C THR A 446 8.14 19.71 39.24
N ASN A 447 8.06 19.49 40.55
CA ASN A 447 7.61 18.20 41.08
C ASN A 447 6.50 18.48 42.13
N PRO A 448 5.24 18.25 41.84
CA PRO A 448 4.68 17.52 40.68
C PRO A 448 4.75 18.26 39.32
N VAL A 449 4.53 17.52 38.21
CA VAL A 449 4.43 18.07 36.84
C VAL A 449 3.30 19.11 36.82
N GLU A 450 3.56 20.22 36.17
CA GLU A 450 2.57 21.27 35.97
C GLU A 450 2.23 21.43 34.49
N VAL A 451 0.94 21.63 34.21
CA VAL A 451 0.39 21.96 32.89
C VAL A 451 -0.17 23.37 32.94
N ASN A 452 0.49 24.35 32.29
CA ASN A 452 0.19 25.78 32.40
C ASN A 452 0.11 26.28 33.85
N GLY A 453 0.97 25.80 34.75
CA GLY A 453 0.98 26.15 36.16
C GLY A 453 -0.08 25.44 37.02
N VAL A 454 -0.79 24.46 36.46
CA VAL A 454 -1.75 23.61 37.15
C VAL A 454 -1.13 22.24 37.41
N VAL A 455 -1.18 21.79 38.66
CA VAL A 455 -0.62 20.47 39.03
C VAL A 455 -1.36 19.33 38.30
N LEU A 456 -0.61 18.49 37.60
CA LEU A 456 -1.17 17.31 36.94
C LEU A 456 -1.41 16.20 37.97
N GLN A 457 -2.60 15.64 37.94
CA GLN A 457 -3.01 14.53 38.81
C GLN A 457 -3.29 13.28 37.96
N ASP A 458 -3.18 12.10 38.59
CA ASP A 458 -3.68 10.86 38.03
C ASP A 458 -5.20 10.72 38.20
N GLY A 459 -5.81 9.66 37.62
CA GLY A 459 -7.25 9.40 37.71
C GLY A 459 -7.77 9.14 39.15
N PHE A 460 -6.86 9.04 40.13
CA PHE A 460 -7.17 8.83 41.55
C PHE A 460 -6.93 10.09 42.42
N GLY A 461 -6.46 11.18 41.82
CA GLY A 461 -6.19 12.43 42.50
C GLY A 461 -4.79 12.53 43.14
N ASN A 462 -3.89 11.62 42.81
CA ASN A 462 -2.48 11.72 43.25
C ASN A 462 -1.72 12.65 42.31
N ASN A 463 -0.82 13.43 42.86
CA ASN A 463 0.04 14.32 42.10
C ASN A 463 1.04 13.50 41.27
N THR A 464 1.17 13.84 40.00
CA THR A 464 2.05 13.14 39.06
C THR A 464 3.48 13.67 39.14
N SER A 465 4.43 12.83 39.53
CA SER A 465 5.85 13.20 39.44
C SER A 465 6.37 13.08 37.99
N PRO A 466 7.41 13.83 37.61
CA PRO A 466 8.03 13.73 36.27
C PRO A 466 8.39 12.29 35.87
N ALA A 467 8.91 11.50 36.79
CA ALA A 467 9.31 10.11 36.56
C ALA A 467 8.12 9.13 36.34
N ASN A 468 6.90 9.54 36.63
CA ASN A 468 5.74 8.68 36.61
C ASN A 468 4.65 9.12 35.60
N MET A 469 4.85 10.22 34.88
CA MET A 469 3.90 10.64 33.86
C MET A 469 3.81 9.62 32.74
N THR A 470 2.59 9.21 32.42
CA THR A 470 2.32 8.20 31.40
C THR A 470 1.84 8.83 30.09
N TYR A 471 1.90 8.05 29.00
CA TYR A 471 1.32 8.47 27.72
C TYR A 471 -0.19 8.72 27.82
N GLN A 472 -0.90 7.97 28.69
CA GLN A 472 -2.33 8.22 28.90
C GLN A 472 -2.59 9.64 29.41
N GLN A 473 -1.81 10.09 30.38
CA GLN A 473 -1.93 11.45 30.91
C GLN A 473 -1.58 12.51 29.87
N LEU A 474 -0.56 12.28 29.03
CA LEU A 474 -0.26 13.16 27.92
C LEU A 474 -1.41 13.21 26.91
N MET A 475 -1.96 12.06 26.55
CA MET A 475 -3.10 11.98 25.63
C MET A 475 -4.35 12.65 26.19
N ASP A 476 -4.59 12.56 27.50
CA ASP A 476 -5.70 13.28 28.17
C ASP A 476 -5.49 14.81 28.08
N VAL A 477 -4.27 15.29 28.32
CA VAL A 477 -3.93 16.73 28.15
C VAL A 477 -4.14 17.17 26.70
N ILE A 478 -3.67 16.40 25.73
CA ILE A 478 -3.87 16.72 24.32
C ILE A 478 -5.37 16.77 23.98
N ASN A 479 -6.14 15.80 24.41
CA ASN A 479 -7.57 15.73 24.12
C ASN A 479 -8.35 16.91 24.74
N LEU A 480 -8.07 17.24 25.99
CA LEU A 480 -8.65 18.40 26.67
C LEU A 480 -8.36 19.71 25.92
N SER A 481 -7.12 19.87 25.45
CA SER A 481 -6.65 21.08 24.77
C SER A 481 -7.30 21.26 23.40
N ILE A 482 -7.30 20.20 22.59
CA ILE A 482 -7.84 20.23 21.22
C ILE A 482 -9.37 20.38 21.24
N THR A 483 -10.05 19.75 22.19
CA THR A 483 -11.52 19.83 22.29
C THR A 483 -12.04 21.08 23.00
N GLY A 484 -11.16 21.87 23.60
CA GLY A 484 -11.53 23.08 24.31
C GLY A 484 -12.31 22.82 25.62
N THR A 485 -12.19 21.62 26.18
CA THR A 485 -12.85 21.22 27.42
C THR A 485 -11.95 21.39 28.65
N ASP A 486 -10.90 22.17 28.50
CA ASP A 486 -9.77 22.27 29.40
C ASP A 486 -10.14 22.90 30.76
N PRO A 487 -10.02 22.19 31.91
CA PRO A 487 -10.09 22.75 33.23
C PRO A 487 -8.74 23.31 33.73
N LEU A 488 -7.66 23.17 32.97
CA LEU A 488 -6.28 23.41 33.38
C LEU A 488 -5.89 24.89 33.39
N THR A 489 -6.78 25.79 33.01
CA THR A 489 -6.46 27.23 32.90
C THR A 489 -6.88 28.07 34.09
N THR A 490 -7.69 27.57 35.03
CA THR A 490 -8.37 28.40 36.00
C THR A 490 -8.16 28.09 37.47
N ILE A 491 -7.65 26.92 37.84
CA ILE A 491 -7.47 26.51 39.25
C ILE A 491 -6.15 25.76 39.43
N PRO A 492 -5.29 26.13 40.38
CA PRO A 492 -3.97 25.50 40.60
C PRO A 492 -4.00 23.99 40.87
N VAL A 493 -5.10 23.49 41.41
CA VAL A 493 -5.38 22.08 41.62
C VAL A 493 -6.86 21.86 41.37
N PRO A 494 -7.29 21.42 40.19
CA PRO A 494 -8.70 21.16 39.93
C PRO A 494 -9.21 20.02 40.82
N PRO A 495 -10.43 20.12 41.37
CA PRO A 495 -11.04 19.00 42.05
C PRO A 495 -11.07 17.77 41.14
N LEU A 496 -10.72 16.60 41.66
CA LEU A 496 -10.64 15.34 40.87
C LEU A 496 -11.91 15.10 40.01
N ASN A 497 -13.08 15.36 40.58
CA ASN A 497 -14.33 15.20 39.85
C ASN A 497 -14.45 16.16 38.65
N ALA A 498 -13.93 17.39 38.75
CA ALA A 498 -13.95 18.36 37.66
C ALA A 498 -13.01 17.91 36.53
N TYR A 499 -11.82 17.45 36.88
CA TYR A 499 -10.84 16.91 35.92
C TYR A 499 -11.38 15.67 35.20
N ASN A 500 -11.89 14.70 35.94
CA ASN A 500 -12.45 13.47 35.34
C ASN A 500 -13.69 13.76 34.48
N THR A 501 -14.54 14.73 34.87
CA THR A 501 -15.69 15.17 34.07
C THR A 501 -15.23 15.86 32.78
N ALA A 502 -14.18 16.68 32.84
CA ALA A 502 -13.62 17.31 31.64
C ALA A 502 -13.05 16.27 30.65
N ILE A 503 -12.33 15.27 31.15
CA ILE A 503 -11.85 14.14 30.30
C ILE A 503 -13.03 13.40 29.66
N GLN A 504 -14.09 13.13 30.43
CA GLN A 504 -15.29 12.49 29.87
C GLN A 504 -15.95 13.34 28.78
N ASN A 505 -16.06 14.64 29.00
CA ASN A 505 -16.61 15.57 28.00
C ASN A 505 -15.73 15.68 26.78
N ALA A 506 -14.40 15.74 26.94
CA ALA A 506 -13.44 15.70 25.83
C ALA A 506 -13.61 14.42 25.01
N ASN A 507 -13.77 13.29 25.66
CA ASN A 507 -13.95 11.99 25.01
C ASN A 507 -15.28 11.85 24.24
N LEU A 508 -16.24 12.72 24.45
CA LEU A 508 -17.45 12.79 23.62
C LEU A 508 -17.20 13.54 22.29
N LEU A 509 -16.25 14.45 22.28
CA LEU A 509 -15.93 15.30 21.13
C LEU A 509 -14.79 14.74 20.28
N GLY A 510 -13.79 14.16 20.93
CA GLY A 510 -12.62 13.59 20.28
C GLY A 510 -11.98 12.49 21.13
N SER A 511 -11.00 11.80 20.56
CA SER A 511 -10.20 10.82 21.29
C SER A 511 -8.73 10.89 20.84
N VAL A 512 -7.81 10.79 21.79
CA VAL A 512 -6.39 10.64 21.51
C VAL A 512 -5.97 9.24 21.90
N SER A 513 -5.24 8.58 21.02
CA SER A 513 -4.76 7.21 21.23
C SER A 513 -3.35 7.01 20.65
N LEU A 514 -2.68 5.94 21.05
CA LEU A 514 -1.55 5.40 20.32
C LEU A 514 -2.08 4.31 19.40
N ASP A 515 -1.74 4.42 18.11
CA ASP A 515 -2.05 3.35 17.16
C ASP A 515 -1.13 2.13 17.38
N TYR A 516 -1.39 1.06 16.63
CA TYR A 516 -0.62 -0.18 16.73
C TYR A 516 0.89 -0.02 16.37
N SER A 517 1.26 1.05 15.70
CA SER A 517 2.65 1.41 15.40
C SER A 517 3.24 2.43 16.38
N GLY A 518 2.58 2.68 17.50
CA GLY A 518 3.02 3.61 18.53
C GLY A 518 2.92 5.08 18.15
N LYS A 519 2.14 5.44 17.13
CA LYS A 519 1.95 6.84 16.72
C LYS A 519 0.79 7.47 17.48
N ILE A 520 0.95 8.74 17.85
CA ILE A 520 -0.13 9.50 18.46
C ILE A 520 -1.16 9.86 17.38
N VAL A 521 -2.41 9.53 17.64
CA VAL A 521 -3.55 9.80 16.77
C VAL A 521 -4.61 10.55 17.56
N PHE A 522 -5.04 11.71 17.07
CA PHE A 522 -6.26 12.36 17.50
C PHE A 522 -7.37 12.07 16.48
N GLU A 523 -8.57 11.77 16.93
CA GLU A 523 -9.75 11.57 16.09
C GLU A 523 -10.92 12.41 16.62
N GLU A 524 -11.45 13.28 15.77
CA GLU A 524 -12.66 14.05 16.05
C GLU A 524 -13.89 13.18 15.76
N LYS A 525 -14.81 13.07 16.74
CA LYS A 525 -15.94 12.15 16.65
C LYS A 525 -17.15 12.70 15.92
N ASN A 526 -17.28 14.03 15.87
CA ASN A 526 -18.49 14.70 15.43
C ASN A 526 -18.36 15.39 14.06
N ALA A 527 -17.21 15.30 13.42
CA ALA A 527 -16.97 15.88 12.11
C ALA A 527 -16.31 14.85 11.15
N PRO A 528 -16.67 14.86 9.87
CA PRO A 528 -16.03 14.00 8.87
C PRO A 528 -14.61 14.44 8.50
N VAL A 529 -14.30 15.72 8.74
CA VAL A 529 -12.97 16.32 8.52
C VAL A 529 -12.69 17.25 9.69
N THR A 530 -11.59 17.00 10.40
CA THR A 530 -11.18 17.88 11.50
C THR A 530 -10.53 19.17 10.98
N GLN A 531 -10.84 20.27 11.62
CA GLN A 531 -10.19 21.57 11.41
C GLN A 531 -9.11 21.84 12.47
N ALA A 532 -8.96 20.95 13.43
CA ALA A 532 -7.94 21.05 14.45
C ALA A 532 -6.54 20.94 13.84
N THR A 533 -5.60 21.61 14.46
CA THR A 533 -4.16 21.47 14.19
C THR A 533 -3.41 21.20 15.48
N MET A 534 -2.30 20.49 15.40
CA MET A 534 -1.48 20.16 16.55
C MET A 534 0.00 20.16 16.20
N SER A 535 0.80 20.70 17.09
CA SER A 535 2.26 20.56 17.10
C SER A 535 2.70 20.28 18.54
N LEU A 536 3.53 19.27 18.71
CA LEU A 536 4.10 18.90 20.02
C LEU A 536 5.62 18.89 19.90
N TYR A 537 6.32 19.61 20.77
CA TYR A 537 7.78 19.73 20.73
C TYR A 537 8.39 19.96 22.11
N ASP A 538 9.68 19.72 22.20
CA ASP A 538 10.47 20.00 23.41
C ASP A 538 10.87 21.48 23.44
N ALA A 539 10.25 22.25 24.29
CA ALA A 539 10.50 23.69 24.44
C ALA A 539 11.78 23.98 25.23
N SER A 540 12.36 23.00 25.94
CA SER A 540 13.62 23.14 26.66
C SER A 540 14.83 22.95 25.77
N SER A 541 14.66 22.32 24.64
CA SER A 541 15.69 21.94 23.69
C SER A 541 15.64 22.84 22.48
N SER A 542 16.20 24.02 22.62
CA SER A 542 16.49 24.84 21.43
C SER A 542 17.81 24.45 20.76
N ASN A 543 18.53 23.45 21.26
CA ASN A 543 19.88 23.08 20.83
C ASN A 543 20.08 21.59 20.72
N TYR A 544 20.55 21.12 19.57
CA TYR A 544 21.23 19.84 19.42
C TYR A 544 22.62 19.82 20.10
N SER A 545 22.90 20.72 21.02
CA SER A 545 24.22 20.94 21.59
C SER A 545 24.61 19.94 22.67
N GLY A 546 24.20 18.72 22.58
CA GLY A 546 24.69 17.69 23.48
C GLY A 546 23.83 16.43 23.54
N ILE A 547 24.47 15.38 23.93
CA ILE A 547 23.96 14.02 24.10
C ILE A 547 22.79 13.97 25.09
N THR A 548 22.72 14.92 26.02
CA THR A 548 21.79 14.91 27.15
C THR A 548 20.68 15.94 27.01
N GLY A 549 20.62 16.67 25.90
CA GLY A 549 19.90 17.92 25.86
C GLY A 549 18.43 17.83 25.54
N SER A 550 17.92 16.75 25.00
CA SER A 550 16.59 16.82 24.42
C SER A 550 15.72 15.62 24.75
N ALA A 551 14.53 15.90 25.20
CA ALA A 551 13.46 14.91 25.34
C ALA A 551 12.78 14.61 23.99
N LEU A 552 13.54 14.42 22.94
CA LEU A 552 13.10 14.38 21.53
C LEU A 552 12.24 13.18 21.15
N THR A 553 11.47 12.68 22.07
CA THR A 553 10.56 11.57 21.87
C THR A 553 9.54 11.81 20.79
N PHE A 554 9.18 13.07 20.55
CA PHE A 554 8.08 13.43 19.67
C PHE A 554 8.52 13.88 18.29
N ASN A 555 9.81 13.92 18.06
CA ASN A 555 10.34 14.22 16.75
C ASN A 555 11.16 13.06 16.18
N ALA A 556 11.75 13.28 15.04
CA ALA A 556 12.52 12.29 14.33
C ALA A 556 13.73 11.72 15.08
N ASN A 557 14.14 12.31 16.18
CA ASN A 557 15.43 12.01 16.79
C ASN A 557 15.40 10.87 17.80
N SER A 558 14.25 10.57 18.39
CA SER A 558 14.14 9.60 19.47
C SER A 558 13.39 8.33 19.12
N ALA A 559 12.88 8.21 17.91
CA ALA A 559 12.11 7.07 17.46
C ALA A 559 12.36 6.73 16.00
N LEU A 560 11.92 5.57 15.55
CA LEU A 560 11.90 5.17 14.16
C LEU A 560 10.59 5.58 13.48
N THR A 561 10.65 5.90 12.21
CA THR A 561 9.44 5.95 11.37
C THR A 561 9.28 4.61 10.70
N ILE A 562 8.26 3.86 11.11
CA ILE A 562 7.90 2.58 10.51
C ILE A 562 6.68 2.80 9.62
N ARG A 563 6.80 2.40 8.36
CA ARG A 563 5.73 2.43 7.40
C ARG A 563 5.43 1.00 6.99
N ASP A 564 4.32 0.50 7.46
CA ASP A 564 3.76 -0.76 6.96
C ASP A 564 2.84 -0.48 5.76
N PRO A 565 2.59 -1.48 4.93
CA PRO A 565 1.53 -1.41 3.95
C PRO A 565 0.24 -0.96 4.62
N LYS A 566 -0.48 -0.04 3.96
CA LYS A 566 -1.76 0.45 4.50
C LYS A 566 -2.75 -0.69 4.68
N THR A 567 -2.69 -1.66 3.78
CA THR A 567 -3.51 -2.86 3.81
C THR A 567 -2.58 -4.08 3.77
N ASP A 568 -2.62 -4.89 4.81
CA ASP A 568 -2.13 -6.26 4.84
C ASP A 568 -3.24 -7.11 5.46
N PHE A 569 -4.12 -7.61 4.61
CA PHE A 569 -5.40 -8.16 4.98
C PHE A 569 -5.29 -9.28 6.02
N PHE A 570 -4.44 -10.28 5.76
CA PHE A 570 -4.35 -11.45 6.64
C PHE A 570 -3.48 -11.21 7.88
N ALA A 571 -2.43 -10.40 7.77
CA ALA A 571 -1.62 -9.99 8.91
C ALA A 571 -2.45 -9.12 9.87
N GLN A 572 -3.19 -8.15 9.35
CA GLN A 572 -4.07 -7.29 10.15
C GLN A 572 -5.17 -8.11 10.85
N ILE A 573 -5.78 -9.08 10.16
CA ILE A 573 -6.76 -9.98 10.79
C ILE A 573 -6.12 -10.82 11.90
N GLU A 574 -4.90 -11.31 11.74
CA GLU A 574 -4.21 -12.06 12.79
C GLU A 574 -3.92 -11.18 14.01
N GLU A 575 -3.47 -9.94 13.80
CA GLU A 575 -3.28 -8.96 14.88
C GLU A 575 -4.60 -8.66 15.63
N MET A 576 -5.71 -8.54 14.89
CA MET A 576 -7.04 -8.36 15.49
C MET A 576 -7.46 -9.57 16.35
N ILE A 577 -7.23 -10.78 15.85
CA ILE A 577 -7.55 -12.01 16.60
C ILE A 577 -6.70 -12.08 17.87
N LYS A 578 -5.42 -11.79 17.77
CA LYS A 578 -4.48 -11.77 18.90
C LYS A 578 -4.93 -10.79 19.97
N SER A 579 -5.39 -9.59 19.59
CA SER A 579 -5.89 -8.60 20.54
C SER A 579 -7.08 -9.11 21.37
N VAL A 580 -7.94 -9.93 20.75
CA VAL A 580 -9.07 -10.56 21.44
C VAL A 580 -8.61 -11.74 22.30
N GLU A 581 -7.68 -12.58 21.83
CA GLU A 581 -7.12 -13.69 22.60
C GLU A 581 -6.49 -13.25 23.92
N GLU A 582 -5.77 -12.13 23.86
CA GLU A 582 -5.12 -11.52 25.02
C GLU A 582 -6.06 -10.63 25.86
N GLY A 583 -7.29 -10.40 25.38
CA GLY A 583 -8.29 -9.59 26.08
C GLY A 583 -7.89 -8.11 26.23
N LYS A 584 -6.98 -7.62 25.41
CA LYS A 584 -6.45 -6.26 25.47
C LYS A 584 -7.40 -5.29 24.78
N ILE A 585 -8.09 -4.47 25.53
CA ILE A 585 -9.02 -3.47 24.97
C ILE A 585 -8.24 -2.36 24.26
N ARG A 586 -7.10 -1.93 24.83
CA ARG A 586 -6.21 -0.90 24.26
C ARG A 586 -4.89 -1.53 23.80
N SER A 587 -4.17 -0.83 22.95
CA SER A 587 -2.85 -1.29 22.50
C SER A 587 -1.91 -1.51 23.69
N ASP A 588 -1.21 -2.62 23.68
CA ASP A 588 -0.22 -2.98 24.67
C ASP A 588 1.03 -3.50 23.95
N GLY A 589 2.13 -2.81 24.11
CA GLY A 589 3.42 -3.15 23.50
C GLY A 589 4.45 -3.60 24.52
N SER A 590 4.03 -4.01 25.72
CA SER A 590 4.92 -4.40 26.82
C SER A 590 5.62 -5.74 26.64
N ASP A 591 5.22 -6.55 25.64
CA ASP A 591 5.87 -7.81 25.34
C ASP A 591 7.06 -7.63 24.41
N SER A 592 8.25 -7.98 24.88
CA SER A 592 9.50 -7.85 24.14
C SER A 592 9.63 -8.82 22.95
N GLU A 593 8.90 -9.93 22.98
CA GLU A 593 8.91 -10.94 21.91
C GLU A 593 7.91 -10.61 20.80
N ASP A 594 6.84 -9.91 21.13
CA ASP A 594 5.85 -9.44 20.16
C ASP A 594 5.34 -8.05 20.57
N PRO A 595 6.06 -7.01 20.13
CA PRO A 595 5.84 -5.63 20.61
C PRO A 595 4.51 -5.03 20.18
N ARG A 596 3.74 -5.70 19.33
CA ARG A 596 2.49 -5.15 18.82
C ARG A 596 1.28 -5.94 19.28
N ASN A 597 0.58 -5.43 20.30
CA ASN A 597 -0.81 -5.73 20.49
C ASN A 597 -1.64 -4.49 20.15
N ILE A 598 -2.38 -4.55 19.06
CA ILE A 598 -3.15 -3.40 18.55
C ILE A 598 -4.30 -2.99 19.49
N GLY A 599 -4.75 -3.90 20.35
CA GLY A 599 -5.94 -3.71 21.16
C GLY A 599 -7.26 -3.83 20.37
N ILE A 600 -8.33 -4.24 21.04
CA ILE A 600 -9.63 -4.50 20.41
C ILE A 600 -10.24 -3.22 19.81
N GLN A 601 -10.01 -2.05 20.42
CA GLN A 601 -10.53 -0.78 19.88
C GLN A 601 -9.89 -0.45 18.52
N ASN A 602 -8.57 -0.59 18.40
CA ASN A 602 -7.90 -0.38 17.12
C ASN A 602 -8.24 -1.49 16.12
N ALA A 603 -8.47 -2.72 16.60
CA ALA A 603 -8.92 -3.83 15.76
C ALA A 603 -10.27 -3.54 15.09
N ILE A 604 -11.21 -2.90 15.80
CA ILE A 604 -12.50 -2.50 15.23
C ILE A 604 -12.29 -1.46 14.13
N GLN A 605 -11.48 -0.43 14.38
CA GLN A 605 -11.17 0.60 13.39
C GLN A 605 -10.49 0.02 12.15
N MET A 606 -9.50 -0.84 12.35
CA MET A 606 -8.79 -1.51 11.26
C MET A 606 -9.74 -2.41 10.43
N MET A 607 -10.72 -3.04 11.08
CA MET A 607 -11.75 -3.82 10.39
C MET A 607 -12.66 -2.94 9.52
N ASP A 608 -12.95 -1.71 9.96
CA ASP A 608 -13.70 -0.72 9.17
C ASP A 608 -12.90 -0.30 7.93
N ASP A 609 -11.63 0.01 8.11
CA ASP A 609 -10.75 0.37 6.99
C ASP A 609 -10.64 -0.77 5.95
N LEU A 610 -10.53 -2.03 6.42
CA LEU A 610 -10.56 -3.21 5.55
C LEU A 610 -11.90 -3.37 4.82
N SER A 611 -13.02 -3.18 5.53
CA SER A 611 -14.36 -3.28 4.95
C SER A 611 -14.57 -2.25 3.84
N ASP A 612 -14.15 -1.01 4.06
CA ASP A 612 -14.22 0.07 3.09
C ASP A 612 -13.33 -0.19 1.88
N HIS A 613 -12.12 -0.72 2.10
CA HIS A 613 -11.22 -1.10 1.03
C HIS A 613 -11.82 -2.18 0.14
N VAL A 614 -12.32 -3.28 0.73
CA VAL A 614 -12.91 -4.39 -0.01
C VAL A 614 -14.20 -3.99 -0.73
N SER A 615 -15.04 -3.13 -0.12
CA SER A 615 -16.27 -2.61 -0.73
C SER A 615 -16.01 -1.74 -1.96
N ARG A 616 -14.93 -0.94 -1.94
CA ARG A 616 -14.49 -0.18 -3.13
C ARG A 616 -14.12 -1.11 -4.28
N LEU A 617 -13.36 -2.16 -3.99
CA LEU A 617 -12.94 -3.14 -5.00
C LEU A 617 -14.09 -3.98 -5.51
N GLN A 618 -15.10 -4.26 -4.68
CA GLN A 618 -16.35 -4.87 -5.13
C GLN A 618 -17.07 -3.98 -6.17
N THR A 619 -17.17 -2.68 -5.88
CA THR A 619 -17.77 -1.72 -6.80
C THR A 619 -17.00 -1.66 -8.12
N GLU A 620 -15.67 -1.69 -8.07
CA GLU A 620 -14.80 -1.72 -9.25
C GLU A 620 -15.03 -2.99 -10.07
N SER A 621 -15.06 -4.16 -9.45
CA SER A 621 -15.36 -5.45 -10.10
C SER A 621 -16.75 -5.47 -10.74
N GLY A 622 -17.75 -4.93 -10.05
CA GLY A 622 -19.10 -4.77 -10.59
C GLY A 622 -19.14 -3.88 -11.84
N SER A 623 -18.37 -2.80 -11.87
CA SER A 623 -18.26 -1.93 -13.04
C SER A 623 -17.63 -2.65 -14.24
N TYR A 624 -16.61 -3.49 -14.01
CA TYR A 624 -16.02 -4.32 -15.07
C TYR A 624 -17.05 -5.28 -15.67
N SER A 625 -17.82 -5.96 -14.83
CA SER A 625 -18.89 -6.86 -15.27
C SER A 625 -19.90 -6.15 -16.16
N GLN A 626 -20.33 -4.94 -15.80
CA GLN A 626 -21.27 -4.15 -16.59
C GLN A 626 -20.70 -3.78 -17.96
N VAL A 627 -19.46 -3.33 -18.04
CA VAL A 627 -18.81 -2.97 -19.31
C VAL A 627 -18.65 -4.20 -20.21
N LEU A 628 -18.27 -5.34 -19.65
CA LEU A 628 -18.11 -6.59 -20.39
C LEU A 628 -19.46 -7.11 -20.92
N GLN A 629 -20.52 -7.07 -20.12
CA GLN A 629 -21.86 -7.44 -20.53
C GLN A 629 -22.35 -6.53 -21.67
N ALA A 630 -22.23 -5.21 -21.50
CA ALA A 630 -22.62 -4.25 -22.53
C ALA A 630 -21.85 -4.46 -23.85
N SER A 631 -20.56 -4.81 -23.77
CA SER A 631 -19.75 -5.13 -24.95
C SER A 631 -20.21 -6.42 -25.65
N SER A 632 -20.53 -7.45 -24.86
CA SER A 632 -21.09 -8.70 -25.38
C SER A 632 -22.42 -8.47 -26.11
N ASP A 633 -23.34 -7.74 -25.48
CA ASP A 633 -24.67 -7.44 -26.03
C ASP A 633 -24.58 -6.59 -27.31
N ARG A 634 -23.66 -5.60 -27.31
CA ARG A 634 -23.37 -4.80 -28.50
C ARG A 634 -22.85 -5.66 -29.66
N SER A 635 -21.90 -6.58 -29.34
CA SER A 635 -21.32 -7.47 -30.35
C SER A 635 -22.38 -8.40 -30.92
N ASP A 636 -23.29 -8.89 -30.09
CA ASP A 636 -24.44 -9.71 -30.53
C ASP A 636 -25.34 -8.96 -31.53
N LEU A 637 -25.72 -7.72 -31.19
CA LEU A 637 -26.52 -6.88 -32.09
C LEU A 637 -25.81 -6.61 -33.42
N LEU A 638 -24.49 -6.35 -33.36
CA LEU A 638 -23.71 -6.14 -34.59
C LEU A 638 -23.61 -7.42 -35.41
N ILE A 639 -23.43 -8.59 -34.80
CA ILE A 639 -23.42 -9.89 -35.50
C ILE A 639 -24.75 -10.12 -36.21
N VAL A 640 -25.89 -9.87 -35.54
CA VAL A 640 -27.19 -10.02 -36.13
C VAL A 640 -27.37 -9.05 -37.30
N ASN A 641 -27.00 -7.79 -37.16
CA ASN A 641 -27.12 -6.80 -38.24
C ASN A 641 -26.20 -7.14 -39.42
N THR A 642 -24.95 -7.57 -39.15
CA THR A 642 -23.99 -7.96 -40.21
C THR A 642 -24.49 -9.21 -40.94
N LYS A 643 -25.07 -10.20 -40.21
CA LYS A 643 -25.72 -11.38 -40.84
C LYS A 643 -26.91 -11.01 -41.68
N MET A 644 -27.77 -10.08 -41.24
CA MET A 644 -28.88 -9.60 -42.06
C MET A 644 -28.38 -8.91 -43.33
N LEU A 645 -27.31 -8.10 -43.22
CA LEU A 645 -26.70 -7.47 -44.39
C LEU A 645 -26.09 -8.54 -45.33
N GLN A 646 -25.40 -9.51 -44.81
CA GLN A 646 -24.84 -10.63 -45.57
C GLN A 646 -25.96 -11.42 -46.28
N SER A 647 -27.04 -11.76 -45.59
CA SER A 647 -28.21 -12.44 -46.15
C SER A 647 -28.80 -11.63 -47.27
N SER A 648 -28.94 -10.31 -47.15
CA SER A 648 -29.46 -9.45 -48.22
C SER A 648 -28.62 -9.46 -49.50
N ILE A 649 -27.29 -9.70 -49.33
CA ILE A 649 -26.34 -9.73 -50.44
C ILE A 649 -26.28 -11.10 -51.11
N ILE A 650 -26.18 -12.20 -50.31
CA ILE A 650 -25.88 -13.53 -50.83
C ILE A 650 -27.11 -14.45 -50.98
N ASP A 651 -28.17 -14.25 -50.15
CA ASP A 651 -29.29 -15.14 -50.18
C ASP A 651 -30.18 -14.89 -51.42
N THR A 652 -30.67 -15.96 -51.99
CA THR A 652 -31.58 -15.94 -53.16
C THR A 652 -33.00 -15.71 -52.67
N ASP A 653 -33.73 -14.77 -53.32
CA ASP A 653 -35.19 -14.72 -53.19
C ASP A 653 -35.78 -15.95 -53.88
N LEU A 654 -36.16 -16.93 -53.07
CA LEU A 654 -36.70 -18.20 -53.55
C LEU A 654 -38.00 -18.02 -54.36
N ALA A 655 -38.80 -17.00 -54.06
CA ALA A 655 -40.04 -16.72 -54.80
C ALA A 655 -39.71 -16.20 -56.21
N GLU A 656 -38.78 -15.24 -56.30
CA GLU A 656 -38.31 -14.73 -57.59
C GLU A 656 -37.57 -15.81 -58.39
N ALA A 657 -36.64 -16.57 -57.77
CA ALA A 657 -35.93 -17.64 -58.43
C ALA A 657 -36.85 -18.74 -58.92
N THR A 658 -37.89 -19.12 -58.18
CA THR A 658 -38.87 -20.11 -58.58
C THR A 658 -39.70 -19.62 -59.74
N LEU A 659 -40.14 -18.34 -59.76
CA LEU A 659 -40.82 -17.72 -60.84
C LEU A 659 -39.95 -17.69 -62.11
N GLN A 660 -38.69 -17.32 -61.97
CA GLN A 660 -37.77 -17.28 -63.09
C GLN A 660 -37.48 -18.68 -63.64
N MET A 661 -37.39 -19.71 -62.79
CA MET A 661 -37.26 -21.11 -63.20
C MET A 661 -38.46 -21.57 -64.00
N GLN A 662 -39.68 -21.21 -63.54
CA GLN A 662 -40.90 -21.54 -64.30
C GLN A 662 -40.94 -20.84 -65.68
N GLN A 663 -40.58 -19.56 -65.75
CA GLN A 663 -40.54 -18.82 -67.02
C GLN A 663 -39.50 -19.40 -67.97
N LEU A 664 -38.27 -19.70 -67.46
CA LEU A 664 -37.25 -20.36 -68.30
C LEU A 664 -37.62 -21.75 -68.75
N SER A 665 -38.34 -22.55 -67.93
CA SER A 665 -38.88 -23.85 -68.28
C SER A 665 -39.86 -23.79 -69.37
N LEU A 666 -40.82 -22.83 -69.30
CA LEU A 666 -41.77 -22.58 -70.33
C LEU A 666 -41.16 -22.11 -71.67
N THR A 667 -40.15 -21.22 -71.57
CA THR A 667 -39.37 -20.72 -72.70
C THR A 667 -38.56 -21.89 -73.35
N TYR A 668 -37.98 -22.75 -72.56
CA TYR A 668 -37.28 -23.94 -73.02
C TYR A 668 -38.22 -24.90 -73.76
N GLN A 669 -39.42 -25.19 -73.23
CA GLN A 669 -40.43 -26.01 -73.86
C GLN A 669 -40.94 -25.40 -75.21
N ALA A 670 -41.17 -24.07 -75.20
CA ALA A 670 -41.60 -23.36 -76.44
C ALA A 670 -40.48 -23.43 -77.52
N MET A 671 -39.23 -23.30 -77.13
CA MET A 671 -38.09 -23.37 -78.02
C MET A 671 -37.93 -24.77 -78.60
N LEU A 672 -38.00 -25.83 -77.73
CA LEU A 672 -37.99 -27.23 -78.21
C LEU A 672 -39.13 -27.50 -79.20
N SER A 673 -40.35 -26.97 -78.96
CA SER A 673 -41.47 -27.06 -79.88
C SER A 673 -41.16 -26.38 -81.21
N SER A 674 -40.57 -25.18 -81.17
CA SER A 674 -40.14 -24.43 -82.34
C SER A 674 -39.01 -25.18 -83.11
N ILE A 675 -38.03 -25.73 -82.44
CA ILE A 675 -36.99 -26.60 -83.08
C ILE A 675 -37.60 -27.79 -83.76
N SER A 676 -38.56 -28.47 -83.12
CA SER A 676 -39.31 -29.61 -83.71
C SER A 676 -40.05 -29.22 -84.94
N LYS A 677 -40.78 -28.07 -84.98
CA LYS A 677 -41.49 -27.56 -86.14
C LYS A 677 -40.55 -27.22 -87.28
N VAL A 678 -39.40 -26.53 -86.96
CA VAL A 678 -38.45 -26.16 -88.01
C VAL A 678 -37.71 -27.40 -88.55
N SER A 679 -37.40 -28.39 -87.69
CA SER A 679 -36.81 -29.67 -88.12
C SER A 679 -37.74 -30.43 -89.09
N LYS A 680 -39.08 -30.44 -88.80
CA LYS A 680 -40.07 -31.04 -89.67
C LYS A 680 -40.19 -30.32 -91.03
N LEU A 681 -40.14 -28.99 -90.98
CA LEU A 681 -40.20 -28.17 -92.21
C LEU A 681 -38.97 -28.36 -93.12
N SER A 682 -37.80 -28.57 -92.51
CA SER A 682 -36.56 -28.83 -93.22
C SER A 682 -36.57 -30.21 -93.88
N LEU A 683 -37.13 -31.23 -93.19
CA LEU A 683 -37.27 -32.58 -93.77
C LEU A 683 -38.26 -32.66 -94.98
N VAL A 684 -39.36 -31.87 -94.91
CA VAL A 684 -40.36 -31.79 -95.99
C VAL A 684 -39.82 -31.07 -97.21
N ASN A 685 -38.89 -30.16 -97.12
CA ASN A 685 -38.20 -29.49 -98.23
C ASN A 685 -37.09 -30.28 -98.86
N TYR A 686 -36.67 -31.42 -98.27
CA TYR A 686 -35.59 -32.28 -98.75
C TYR A 686 -36.11 -33.63 -99.44
N LEU A 687 -37.39 -33.93 -99.24
CA LEU A 687 -38.09 -34.98 -99.89
C LEU A 687 -38.86 -34.39 -101.08
#